data_45d001d694f1a1ba0ccd71294ef6d76a
#
_entry.id   45d001d694f1a1ba0ccd71294ef6d76a
#
_cell.length_a   1.000
_cell.length_b   1.000
_cell.length_c   1.000
_cell.angle_alpha   90.00
_cell.angle_beta   90.00
_cell.angle_gamma   90.00
#
_symmetry.space_group_name_H-M   'P 1'
#
loop_
_entity.id
_entity.type
_entity.pdbx_description
1 polymer ?
#
loop_
_entity_poly.entity_id
_entity_poly.type
_entity_poly.pdbx_seq_one_letter_code
_entity_poly.pdbx_strand_id
1 'polypeptide(L)'
;MLCVQLAFAQGWNAKLVSSTEQEIVVEVNVDGFLSNNVLTPNGEAVVITNKKMMLMAQAGEPNVPSIVIPTVIGDNALMDIELVDYQYVDYQNMEVAPSKGDFPRSINPEDVPYTYGAMYQQDAFYPLQNVRLDEPYIHRDVRGQNMVVTPYLYNPVTKVLRVYSHLVLKMKNVGVDDRNVFVSRSKSMVLDPEFKKIYESRYINYSESMAKYNAIEDNGELLIICHDAFMTAMEPFVAWKKQIGRPTTMVGTSTAGATATAIKSYIVNYYNANPNLTDILLVGDVAQIPGVYISAGSGNNGYSGYGDVQYGQTAGDDYYNELIVGRFCCETAAQVTNHVNKVLNYERDLDETATWLTVGQGVSTSAGNYGHFNEDDYQHIDNIRTDLLAYSYTNVYRDYQNISGTTATSASVVSQHINAGVSIINYCNHGSETSWGVFSYSNSHVNALTNDYMLPYIISVACLNGKYDYSGSTGCFAEAWMRATNNSTGDPTGAIGGMFSYISQPWVPPMYGQDEMVDILVESYSNNIRRTMGGVSINGSMKVLDQGANQNAVKGTYNTWILYGDPTLTLRNAVPADMNVSSAGSMNTTATSFTVNAANGNGALATLTRDGEIMGSAEIVNGSANITFAAPGTTGTATLTVFGYNKKTYTTTINIVQGSTPDPVSVSVSAAAPIIAQGGSTQLNAAATGGDGSYTYSWTPAASLNNANIANPIATPTETTTYTCTVTSASMTASTTCTVTVVKAPANLTAEVRNENDIVLTWEAANPVTSYTIYRDNEEIYNGITATTFTVEDNEPGTYTFEVVAHYQGVDSPKSNTVTVTIEEPAPEICPAPDNFAGEPYYYEDEGEFGARLSWDAAEYEYTLDRFEIYRSADGEQYDMVKRIVNTPSITHYECFDQVDKGGVYYYRIIAFYQNECESEPLELEVEVIDYTSVDENLMENVALYPNPTSGIVNIKAEKLQQVSVVNTLGQVVMVQSVDNDEVMIDMSVFGNGMYLISIITEKGSVVRVINVLR
;
A
#
# COMPACT_ATOMS: atom_id res chain seq x y z
N MET A 1 9.63 0.57 34.63
CA MET A 1 10.14 1.45 33.57
C MET A 1 9.09 1.40 32.47
N LEU A 2 8.30 2.44 32.29
CA LEU A 2 7.23 2.49 31.28
C LEU A 2 7.88 2.61 29.89
N CYS A 3 7.77 1.56 29.05
CA CYS A 3 8.03 1.70 27.63
C CYS A 3 6.87 2.51 27.02
N VAL A 4 7.13 3.76 26.69
CA VAL A 4 6.27 4.52 25.79
C VAL A 4 6.39 3.89 24.41
N GLN A 5 5.39 3.12 23.99
CA GLN A 5 5.20 2.73 22.60
C GLN A 5 4.82 3.99 21.80
N LEU A 6 5.80 4.65 21.22
CA LEU A 6 5.56 5.61 20.15
C LEU A 6 5.10 4.80 18.92
N ALA A 7 3.81 4.87 18.62
CA ALA A 7 3.25 4.33 17.38
C ALA A 7 3.68 5.24 16.22
N PHE A 8 4.87 4.98 15.65
CA PHE A 8 5.25 5.53 14.36
C PHE A 8 4.59 4.71 13.25
N ALA A 9 4.24 5.36 12.14
CA ALA A 9 3.89 4.67 10.91
C ALA A 9 5.04 3.70 10.57
N GLN A 10 4.73 2.39 10.50
CA GLN A 10 5.75 1.36 10.35
C GLN A 10 5.81 0.95 8.90
N GLY A 11 6.94 1.12 8.29
CA GLY A 11 7.14 0.74 6.91
C GLY A 11 8.49 1.20 6.39
N TRP A 12 8.65 1.00 5.13
CA TRP A 12 9.75 1.56 4.35
C TRP A 12 9.26 1.91 2.95
N ASN A 13 9.97 2.79 2.30
CA ASN A 13 9.77 3.06 0.89
C ASN A 13 11.11 3.22 0.19
N ALA A 14 11.16 2.86 -1.08
CA ALA A 14 12.29 3.11 -1.95
C ALA A 14 11.83 3.99 -3.11
N LYS A 15 12.65 4.96 -3.48
CA LYS A 15 12.40 5.88 -4.59
C LYS A 15 13.58 5.91 -5.53
N LEU A 16 13.32 5.69 -6.80
CA LEU A 16 14.32 5.90 -7.84
C LEU A 16 14.62 7.41 -7.95
N VAL A 17 15.89 7.77 -7.76
CA VAL A 17 16.37 9.15 -7.93
C VAL A 17 16.86 9.37 -9.34
N SER A 18 17.67 8.44 -9.85
CA SER A 18 18.15 8.45 -11.23
C SER A 18 18.52 7.04 -11.70
N SER A 19 18.39 6.78 -12.98
CA SER A 19 18.84 5.54 -13.61
C SER A 19 19.43 5.84 -14.99
N THR A 20 20.64 5.38 -15.21
CA THR A 20 21.38 5.43 -16.47
C THR A 20 22.08 4.10 -16.67
N GLU A 21 22.66 3.86 -17.83
CA GLU A 21 23.50 2.67 -18.08
C GLU A 21 24.76 2.60 -17.19
N GLN A 22 25.18 3.73 -16.62
CA GLN A 22 26.40 3.83 -15.81
C GLN A 22 26.11 3.82 -14.32
N GLU A 23 24.97 4.32 -13.89
CA GLU A 23 24.62 4.37 -12.47
C GLU A 23 23.11 4.37 -12.23
N ILE A 24 22.73 3.77 -11.11
CA ILE A 24 21.37 3.76 -10.58
C ILE A 24 21.43 4.31 -9.16
N VAL A 25 20.63 5.33 -8.86
CA VAL A 25 20.58 5.95 -7.52
C VAL A 25 19.19 5.74 -6.93
N VAL A 26 19.15 5.18 -5.74
CA VAL A 26 17.92 4.86 -5.01
C VAL A 26 17.96 5.47 -3.62
N GLU A 27 16.92 6.17 -3.25
CA GLU A 27 16.67 6.68 -1.90
C GLU A 27 15.76 5.72 -1.15
N VAL A 28 16.15 5.32 0.06
CA VAL A 28 15.40 4.41 0.93
C VAL A 28 15.10 5.13 2.24
N ASN A 29 13.83 5.20 2.61
CA ASN A 29 13.39 5.74 3.88
C ASN A 29 12.75 4.64 4.72
N VAL A 30 13.05 4.60 6.02
CA VAL A 30 12.62 3.57 6.96
C VAL A 30 12.00 4.20 8.20
N ASP A 31 10.77 3.81 8.49
CA ASP A 31 9.96 4.36 9.58
C ASP A 31 10.06 3.48 10.84
N GLY A 32 11.19 3.54 11.55
CA GLY A 32 11.37 2.86 12.83
C GLY A 32 11.37 1.32 12.77
N PHE A 33 10.98 0.65 13.86
CA PHE A 33 10.88 -0.81 13.97
C PHE A 33 9.90 -1.23 15.08
N LEU A 34 9.45 -2.49 15.02
CA LEU A 34 8.81 -3.19 16.12
C LEU A 34 9.80 -4.04 16.87
N SER A 35 9.61 -4.22 18.17
CA SER A 35 10.37 -5.16 18.97
C SER A 35 9.46 -6.04 19.82
N ASN A 36 9.63 -7.35 19.72
CA ASN A 36 8.91 -8.33 20.52
C ASN A 36 9.87 -8.99 21.52
N ASN A 37 9.50 -9.01 22.79
CA ASN A 37 10.30 -9.65 23.82
C ASN A 37 10.27 -11.17 23.68
N VAL A 38 11.41 -11.81 23.77
CA VAL A 38 11.57 -13.25 23.76
C VAL A 38 12.52 -13.69 24.88
N LEU A 39 12.33 -14.90 25.37
CA LEU A 39 13.23 -15.50 26.34
C LEU A 39 14.26 -16.38 25.61
N THR A 40 15.53 -16.09 25.82
CA THR A 40 16.65 -16.85 25.26
C THR A 40 17.46 -17.52 26.37
N PRO A 41 18.39 -18.43 26.05
CA PRO A 41 19.30 -19.00 27.06
C PRO A 41 20.14 -17.95 27.81
N ASN A 42 20.36 -16.76 27.24
CA ASN A 42 21.11 -15.68 27.85
C ASN A 42 20.22 -14.67 28.61
N GLY A 43 18.91 -14.92 28.69
CA GLY A 43 17.93 -14.03 29.32
C GLY A 43 16.95 -13.40 28.33
N GLU A 44 16.31 -12.31 28.75
CA GLU A 44 15.37 -11.56 27.91
C GLU A 44 16.11 -10.87 26.74
N ALA A 45 15.54 -11.00 25.55
CA ALA A 45 16.04 -10.37 24.34
C ALA A 45 14.85 -9.90 23.48
N VAL A 46 15.11 -9.14 22.43
CA VAL A 46 14.08 -8.66 21.51
C VAL A 46 14.31 -9.19 20.10
N VAL A 47 13.23 -9.53 19.42
CA VAL A 47 13.22 -9.76 17.97
C VAL A 47 12.80 -8.45 17.32
N ILE A 48 13.61 -7.97 16.38
CA ILE A 48 13.35 -6.74 15.62
C ILE A 48 12.58 -7.08 14.35
N THR A 49 11.46 -6.39 14.12
CA THR A 49 10.66 -6.57 12.91
C THR A 49 10.27 -5.22 12.31
N ASN A 50 9.94 -5.20 11.03
CA ASN A 50 9.33 -4.07 10.35
C ASN A 50 8.41 -4.59 9.25
N LYS A 51 7.29 -3.89 8.98
CA LYS A 51 6.37 -4.26 7.90
C LYS A 51 7.09 -4.28 6.56
N LYS A 52 6.84 -5.31 5.76
CA LYS A 52 7.41 -5.50 4.42
C LYS A 52 8.93 -5.66 4.36
N MET A 53 9.60 -5.93 5.47
CA MET A 53 11.02 -6.29 5.50
C MET A 53 11.19 -7.78 5.80
N MET A 54 12.25 -8.36 5.28
CA MET A 54 12.58 -9.77 5.43
C MET A 54 13.54 -9.97 6.61
N LEU A 55 13.34 -11.01 7.41
CA LEU A 55 14.29 -11.39 8.45
C LEU A 55 15.46 -12.16 7.84
N MET A 56 16.65 -11.90 8.33
CA MET A 56 17.82 -12.69 7.95
C MET A 56 17.78 -14.06 8.63
N ALA A 57 17.72 -15.12 7.84
CA ALA A 57 17.49 -16.49 8.33
C ALA A 57 18.76 -17.27 8.68
N GLN A 58 19.90 -16.61 8.91
CA GLN A 58 21.15 -17.30 9.31
C GLN A 58 21.12 -17.66 10.80
N ALA A 59 21.05 -18.95 11.10
CA ALA A 59 20.97 -19.41 12.48
C ALA A 59 22.16 -18.95 13.35
N GLY A 60 21.86 -18.42 14.51
CA GLY A 60 22.86 -17.97 15.49
C GLY A 60 23.33 -16.54 15.31
N GLU A 61 23.08 -15.89 14.20
CA GLU A 61 23.44 -14.49 13.97
C GLU A 61 22.31 -13.53 14.43
N PRO A 62 22.61 -12.26 14.71
CA PRO A 62 21.58 -11.30 15.11
C PRO A 62 20.44 -11.22 14.10
N ASN A 63 19.20 -11.34 14.58
CA ASN A 63 18.01 -11.36 13.71
C ASN A 63 17.57 -9.93 13.38
N VAL A 64 18.10 -9.36 12.31
CA VAL A 64 17.81 -7.99 11.85
C VAL A 64 17.16 -8.00 10.45
N PRO A 65 16.11 -7.18 10.22
CA PRO A 65 15.39 -7.16 8.94
C PRO A 65 16.20 -6.54 7.80
N SER A 66 15.92 -6.99 6.57
CA SER A 66 16.52 -6.49 5.33
C SER A 66 15.45 -6.15 4.28
N ILE A 67 15.82 -5.27 3.35
CA ILE A 67 15.05 -4.86 2.18
C ILE A 67 15.75 -5.39 0.94
N VAL A 68 15.01 -5.89 -0.03
CA VAL A 68 15.52 -6.26 -1.35
C VAL A 68 14.88 -5.37 -2.40
N ILE A 69 15.72 -4.71 -3.19
CA ILE A 69 15.30 -3.79 -4.26
C ILE A 69 15.82 -4.32 -5.59
N PRO A 70 14.97 -4.98 -6.38
CA PRO A 70 15.35 -5.46 -7.71
C PRO A 70 15.58 -4.30 -8.68
N THR A 71 16.66 -4.39 -9.46
CA THR A 71 17.00 -3.40 -10.47
C THR A 71 17.31 -4.09 -11.80
N VAL A 72 16.98 -3.43 -12.91
CA VAL A 72 17.45 -3.81 -14.25
C VAL A 72 18.84 -3.23 -14.46
N ILE A 73 19.75 -4.03 -14.97
CA ILE A 73 21.13 -3.65 -15.27
C ILE A 73 21.48 -3.93 -16.74
N GLY A 74 22.59 -3.37 -17.21
CA GLY A 74 23.07 -3.64 -18.58
C GLY A 74 23.36 -5.12 -18.79
N ASP A 75 23.24 -5.59 -20.03
CA ASP A 75 23.29 -7.00 -20.43
C ASP A 75 24.53 -7.78 -19.94
N ASN A 76 25.63 -7.09 -19.77
CA ASN A 76 26.91 -7.62 -19.29
C ASN A 76 27.59 -6.68 -18.30
N ALA A 77 26.83 -5.78 -17.66
CA ALA A 77 27.39 -4.82 -16.72
C ALA A 77 27.84 -5.51 -15.44
N LEU A 78 29.08 -5.23 -15.02
CA LEU A 78 29.57 -5.54 -13.67
C LEU A 78 29.24 -4.36 -12.76
N MET A 79 28.31 -4.58 -11.83
CA MET A 79 27.84 -3.53 -10.93
C MET A 79 28.54 -3.61 -9.57
N ASP A 80 28.76 -2.45 -8.99
CA ASP A 80 29.20 -2.26 -7.61
C ASP A 80 28.23 -1.30 -6.90
N ILE A 81 28.11 -1.40 -5.56
CA ILE A 81 27.18 -0.60 -4.78
C ILE A 81 27.87 0.15 -3.65
N GLU A 82 27.53 1.41 -3.48
CA GLU A 82 27.99 2.22 -2.35
C GLU A 82 26.83 2.95 -1.67
N LEU A 83 26.94 3.13 -0.36
CA LEU A 83 26.07 4.01 0.43
C LEU A 83 26.68 5.42 0.39
N VAL A 84 25.99 6.37 -0.26
CA VAL A 84 26.53 7.73 -0.53
C VAL A 84 26.03 8.79 0.46
N ASP A 85 24.85 8.57 1.05
CA ASP A 85 24.30 9.44 2.10
C ASP A 85 23.42 8.63 3.04
N TYR A 86 23.37 9.00 4.32
CA TYR A 86 22.56 8.30 5.30
C TYR A 86 22.30 9.10 6.58
N GLN A 87 21.20 8.74 7.25
CA GLN A 87 20.89 9.18 8.62
C GLN A 87 20.56 7.97 9.47
N TYR A 88 21.00 7.96 10.72
CA TYR A 88 20.71 6.87 11.65
C TYR A 88 20.54 7.35 13.10
N VAL A 89 19.94 6.47 13.91
CA VAL A 89 19.81 6.63 15.36
C VAL A 89 20.34 5.37 16.05
N ASP A 90 21.13 5.55 17.10
CA ASP A 90 21.67 4.46 17.92
C ASP A 90 20.81 4.24 19.17
N TYR A 91 20.18 3.07 19.27
CA TYR A 91 19.43 2.64 20.44
C TYR A 91 20.32 1.83 21.36
N GLN A 92 20.50 2.32 22.59
CA GLN A 92 21.40 1.75 23.58
C GLN A 92 20.70 0.66 24.41
N ASN A 93 21.49 -0.28 24.96
CA ASN A 93 21.03 -1.35 25.83
C ASN A 93 19.98 -2.29 25.19
N MET A 94 20.07 -2.47 23.87
CA MET A 94 19.25 -3.43 23.15
C MET A 94 19.90 -4.83 23.23
N GLU A 95 19.13 -5.84 23.59
CA GLU A 95 19.52 -7.24 23.50
C GLU A 95 18.77 -7.88 22.34
N VAL A 96 19.35 -7.92 21.16
CA VAL A 96 18.72 -8.49 19.97
C VAL A 96 18.90 -10.01 19.98
N ALA A 97 17.80 -10.76 19.85
CA ALA A 97 17.83 -12.21 19.82
C ALA A 97 18.53 -12.74 18.55
N PRO A 98 19.22 -13.87 18.61
CA PRO A 98 19.73 -14.52 17.41
C PRO A 98 18.59 -15.12 16.57
N SER A 99 18.83 -15.23 15.27
CA SER A 99 17.94 -15.98 14.39
C SER A 99 17.98 -17.47 14.74
N LYS A 100 16.82 -18.12 14.74
CA LYS A 100 16.73 -19.58 14.85
C LYS A 100 17.06 -20.30 13.54
N GLY A 101 17.24 -19.54 12.44
CA GLY A 101 17.44 -20.08 11.10
C GLY A 101 16.13 -20.55 10.46
N ASP A 102 16.27 -21.08 9.24
CA ASP A 102 15.16 -21.70 8.53
C ASP A 102 15.04 -23.18 8.89
N PHE A 103 13.81 -23.63 9.10
CA PHE A 103 13.50 -25.03 9.33
C PHE A 103 12.12 -25.37 8.76
N PRO A 104 11.85 -26.64 8.39
CA PRO A 104 10.58 -27.06 7.81
C PRO A 104 9.41 -26.84 8.77
N ARG A 105 8.22 -26.59 8.23
CA ARG A 105 6.96 -26.46 8.99
C ARG A 105 6.58 -27.71 9.79
N SER A 106 7.22 -28.86 9.53
CA SER A 106 7.06 -30.07 10.35
C SER A 106 7.73 -29.97 11.73
N ILE A 107 8.59 -28.97 11.93
CA ILE A 107 9.27 -28.69 13.21
C ILE A 107 8.52 -27.56 13.90
N ASN A 108 8.10 -27.83 15.15
CA ASN A 108 7.53 -26.75 15.94
C ASN A 108 8.62 -25.72 16.27
N PRO A 109 8.43 -24.46 15.92
CA PRO A 109 9.37 -23.39 16.23
C PRO A 109 9.73 -23.24 17.71
N GLU A 110 8.84 -23.56 18.62
CA GLU A 110 9.10 -23.54 20.07
C GLU A 110 10.14 -24.57 20.50
N ASP A 111 10.24 -25.68 19.76
CA ASP A 111 11.22 -26.74 20.04
C ASP A 111 12.63 -26.40 19.51
N VAL A 112 12.76 -25.36 18.68
CA VAL A 112 14.06 -24.89 18.17
C VAL A 112 14.65 -23.86 19.16
N PRO A 113 15.76 -24.20 19.84
CA PRO A 113 16.36 -23.28 20.81
C PRO A 113 17.04 -22.10 20.11
N TYR A 114 17.06 -20.95 20.77
CA TYR A 114 17.96 -19.86 20.39
C TYR A 114 19.41 -20.29 20.62
N THR A 115 20.26 -20.15 19.61
CA THR A 115 21.71 -20.40 19.69
C THR A 115 22.46 -19.14 19.34
N TYR A 116 23.51 -18.82 20.10
CA TYR A 116 24.30 -17.61 19.86
C TYR A 116 25.53 -17.98 19.05
N GLY A 117 25.67 -17.41 17.87
CA GLY A 117 26.80 -17.57 16.96
C GLY A 117 28.04 -16.77 17.39
N ALA A 118 29.12 -16.95 16.64
CA ALA A 118 30.39 -16.30 16.93
C ALA A 118 30.35 -14.78 16.90
N MET A 119 29.42 -14.19 16.11
CA MET A 119 29.25 -12.75 16.00
C MET A 119 28.87 -12.09 17.34
N TYR A 120 28.16 -12.80 18.21
CA TYR A 120 27.79 -12.28 19.53
C TYR A 120 28.98 -12.03 20.49
N GLN A 121 30.17 -12.51 20.13
CA GLN A 121 31.41 -12.26 20.88
C GLN A 121 32.30 -11.19 20.23
N GLN A 122 31.88 -10.62 19.11
CA GLN A 122 32.65 -9.62 18.36
C GLN A 122 32.13 -8.20 18.65
N ASP A 123 33.07 -7.32 18.98
CA ASP A 123 32.77 -5.87 19.09
C ASP A 123 32.74 -5.24 17.69
N ALA A 124 31.69 -5.59 16.96
CA ALA A 124 31.46 -5.10 15.61
C ALA A 124 29.96 -5.07 15.31
N PHE A 125 29.55 -4.18 14.43
CA PHE A 125 28.17 -4.18 13.93
C PHE A 125 27.94 -5.35 12.96
N TYR A 126 26.78 -5.99 13.11
CA TYR A 126 26.28 -7.03 12.20
C TYR A 126 25.02 -6.54 11.48
N PRO A 127 24.86 -6.76 10.17
CA PRO A 127 25.92 -7.29 9.29
C PRO A 127 27.09 -6.31 9.12
N LEU A 128 28.23 -6.82 8.69
CA LEU A 128 29.44 -6.00 8.49
C LEU A 128 29.27 -4.97 7.37
N GLN A 129 28.39 -5.25 6.43
CA GLN A 129 28.00 -4.33 5.35
C GLN A 129 26.47 -4.21 5.35
N ASN A 130 25.98 -2.98 5.42
CA ASN A 130 24.55 -2.70 5.41
C ASN A 130 23.95 -2.65 4.00
N VAL A 131 24.78 -2.65 2.96
CA VAL A 131 24.36 -2.71 1.56
C VAL A 131 25.24 -3.69 0.79
N ARG A 132 24.65 -4.50 -0.08
CA ARG A 132 25.37 -5.43 -0.95
C ARG A 132 24.56 -5.70 -2.21
N LEU A 133 25.16 -6.25 -3.22
CA LEU A 133 24.50 -6.78 -4.40
C LEU A 133 24.41 -8.32 -4.31
N ASP A 134 23.28 -8.86 -4.72
CA ASP A 134 23.17 -10.29 -5.04
C ASP A 134 23.78 -10.57 -6.42
N GLU A 135 23.87 -11.86 -6.83
CA GLU A 135 24.33 -12.20 -8.16
C GLU A 135 23.34 -11.71 -9.23
N PRO A 136 23.83 -11.25 -10.39
CA PRO A 136 22.95 -10.89 -11.50
C PRO A 136 22.22 -12.13 -12.02
N TYR A 137 21.02 -11.93 -12.57
CA TYR A 137 20.17 -12.99 -13.11
C TYR A 137 19.50 -12.54 -14.41
N ILE A 138 19.06 -13.50 -15.21
CA ILE A 138 18.25 -13.22 -16.39
C ILE A 138 16.79 -13.49 -16.04
N HIS A 139 15.95 -12.52 -16.33
CA HIS A 139 14.52 -12.65 -16.21
C HIS A 139 13.91 -12.37 -17.58
N ARG A 140 13.80 -13.41 -18.38
CA ARG A 140 13.30 -13.45 -19.76
C ARG A 140 13.90 -12.38 -20.69
N ASP A 141 13.48 -11.13 -20.54
CA ASP A 141 13.80 -10.04 -21.46
C ASP A 141 14.73 -8.98 -20.86
N VAL A 142 15.07 -9.14 -19.57
CA VAL A 142 15.93 -8.22 -18.84
C VAL A 142 16.98 -8.96 -18.01
N ARG A 143 18.13 -8.33 -17.84
CA ARG A 143 19.10 -8.76 -16.84
C ARG A 143 18.89 -7.95 -15.59
N GLY A 144 18.63 -8.65 -14.48
CA GLY A 144 18.36 -8.04 -13.17
C GLY A 144 19.50 -8.25 -12.18
N GLN A 145 19.54 -7.40 -11.15
CA GLN A 145 20.36 -7.60 -9.98
C GLN A 145 19.71 -6.94 -8.75
N ASN A 146 19.72 -7.60 -7.61
CA ASN A 146 19.09 -7.08 -6.40
C ASN A 146 20.08 -6.26 -5.58
N MET A 147 19.66 -5.06 -5.13
CA MET A 147 20.28 -4.36 -4.02
C MET A 147 19.70 -4.90 -2.73
N VAL A 148 20.53 -5.42 -1.83
CA VAL A 148 20.13 -5.87 -0.50
C VAL A 148 20.58 -4.83 0.52
N VAL A 149 19.61 -4.29 1.26
CA VAL A 149 19.81 -3.22 2.24
C VAL A 149 19.39 -3.71 3.60
N THR A 150 20.31 -3.68 4.57
CA THR A 150 20.01 -3.96 5.98
C THR A 150 20.07 -2.65 6.75
N PRO A 151 18.92 -1.98 7.00
CA PRO A 151 18.93 -0.70 7.68
C PRO A 151 19.13 -0.81 9.20
N TYR A 152 19.24 -2.01 9.72
CA TYR A 152 19.44 -2.30 11.14
C TYR A 152 20.79 -2.99 11.34
N LEU A 153 21.70 -2.33 12.04
CA LEU A 153 22.98 -2.91 12.41
C LEU A 153 23.02 -3.10 13.93
N TYR A 154 23.39 -4.28 14.36
CA TYR A 154 23.46 -4.59 15.79
C TYR A 154 24.89 -4.93 16.23
N ASN A 155 25.38 -4.27 17.27
CA ASN A 155 26.63 -4.63 17.93
C ASN A 155 26.30 -5.36 19.25
N PRO A 156 26.54 -6.67 19.33
CA PRO A 156 26.13 -7.47 20.49
C PRO A 156 26.99 -7.25 21.75
N VAL A 157 28.21 -6.77 21.60
CA VAL A 157 29.12 -6.48 22.75
C VAL A 157 28.72 -5.16 23.40
N THR A 158 28.51 -4.13 22.61
CA THR A 158 28.07 -2.81 23.11
C THR A 158 26.57 -2.72 23.32
N LYS A 159 25.78 -3.70 22.84
CA LYS A 159 24.30 -3.74 22.87
C LYS A 159 23.68 -2.52 22.23
N VAL A 160 24.25 -2.09 21.12
CA VAL A 160 23.79 -0.96 20.35
C VAL A 160 23.08 -1.46 19.09
N LEU A 161 21.81 -1.10 18.93
CA LEU A 161 21.08 -1.25 17.69
C LEU A 161 21.11 0.07 16.94
N ARG A 162 21.78 0.10 15.79
CA ARG A 162 21.81 1.24 14.88
C ARG A 162 20.70 1.10 13.84
N VAL A 163 19.86 2.10 13.75
CA VAL A 163 18.70 2.14 12.83
C VAL A 163 18.90 3.27 11.84
N TYR A 164 19.06 2.93 10.58
CA TYR A 164 19.13 3.90 9.49
C TYR A 164 17.71 4.30 9.09
N SER A 165 17.37 5.57 9.25
CA SER A 165 16.08 6.13 8.85
C SER A 165 16.07 6.61 7.40
N HIS A 166 17.24 6.94 6.85
CA HIS A 166 17.42 7.40 5.48
C HIS A 166 18.73 6.85 4.92
N LEU A 167 18.69 6.32 3.70
CA LEU A 167 19.86 5.83 2.98
C LEU A 167 19.76 6.24 1.50
N VAL A 168 20.85 6.70 0.92
CA VAL A 168 20.98 6.90 -0.53
C VAL A 168 22.01 5.92 -1.06
N LEU A 169 21.54 5.03 -1.91
CA LEU A 169 22.32 3.96 -2.53
C LEU A 169 22.71 4.37 -3.93
N LYS A 170 23.95 4.12 -4.30
CA LYS A 170 24.43 4.30 -5.66
C LYS A 170 25.02 2.99 -6.17
N MET A 171 24.40 2.42 -7.17
CA MET A 171 24.88 1.25 -7.90
C MET A 171 25.57 1.72 -9.18
N LYS A 172 26.83 1.35 -9.39
CA LYS A 172 27.67 1.81 -10.49
C LYS A 172 28.11 0.66 -11.38
N ASN A 173 28.11 0.89 -12.68
CA ASN A 173 28.77 -0.01 -13.63
C ASN A 173 30.29 0.20 -13.55
N VAL A 174 31.01 -0.84 -13.12
CA VAL A 174 32.47 -0.81 -12.96
C VAL A 174 33.22 -1.67 -13.98
N GLY A 175 32.52 -2.28 -14.93
CA GLY A 175 33.14 -3.09 -15.98
C GLY A 175 32.18 -4.07 -16.64
N VAL A 176 32.74 -5.19 -17.10
CA VAL A 176 32.02 -6.25 -17.79
C VAL A 176 31.99 -7.50 -16.89
N ASP A 177 30.82 -8.08 -16.73
CA ASP A 177 30.56 -9.35 -16.02
C ASP A 177 30.29 -10.45 -17.05
N ASP A 178 30.81 -11.63 -16.81
CA ASP A 178 30.59 -12.83 -17.62
C ASP A 178 29.50 -13.75 -17.02
N ARG A 179 28.96 -13.40 -15.83
CA ARG A 179 27.89 -14.16 -15.18
C ARG A 179 26.53 -13.73 -15.71
N ASN A 180 25.71 -14.67 -16.11
CA ASN A 180 24.34 -14.44 -16.58
C ASN A 180 24.25 -13.24 -17.55
N VAL A 181 25.06 -13.29 -18.61
CA VAL A 181 25.04 -12.28 -19.67
C VAL A 181 23.77 -12.44 -20.49
N PHE A 182 23.00 -11.37 -20.62
CA PHE A 182 21.78 -11.40 -21.42
C PHE A 182 22.12 -11.32 -22.92
N VAL A 183 21.57 -12.29 -23.70
CA VAL A 183 21.69 -12.31 -25.13
C VAL A 183 20.31 -12.29 -25.76
N SER A 184 19.99 -11.21 -26.46
CA SER A 184 18.69 -11.06 -27.11
C SER A 184 18.46 -12.15 -28.17
N ARG A 185 17.31 -12.80 -28.13
CA ARG A 185 16.92 -13.89 -29.02
C ARG A 185 16.46 -13.43 -30.41
N SER A 186 15.81 -12.26 -30.50
CA SER A 186 15.24 -11.75 -31.75
C SER A 186 15.13 -10.23 -31.73
N LYS A 187 15.24 -9.61 -32.90
CA LYS A 187 15.04 -8.16 -33.06
C LYS A 187 13.56 -7.73 -33.12
N SER A 188 12.63 -8.69 -33.16
CA SER A 188 11.19 -8.45 -33.31
C SER A 188 10.38 -9.17 -32.23
N MET A 189 10.88 -9.26 -31.01
CA MET A 189 10.12 -9.85 -29.90
C MET A 189 8.97 -8.96 -29.48
N VAL A 190 7.81 -9.57 -29.36
CA VAL A 190 6.62 -8.99 -28.73
C VAL A 190 6.79 -9.15 -27.22
N LEU A 191 6.68 -8.06 -26.47
CA LEU A 191 6.68 -8.12 -25.03
C LEU A 191 5.27 -8.58 -24.56
N ASP A 192 5.23 -9.72 -23.88
CA ASP A 192 3.98 -10.21 -23.30
C ASP A 192 3.47 -9.22 -22.23
N PRO A 193 2.19 -8.82 -22.26
CA PRO A 193 1.63 -7.86 -21.28
C PRO A 193 1.77 -8.30 -19.82
N GLU A 194 1.72 -9.61 -19.54
CA GLU A 194 1.92 -10.14 -18.19
C GLU A 194 3.36 -9.92 -17.71
N PHE A 195 4.35 -10.24 -18.54
CA PHE A 195 5.76 -10.01 -18.21
C PHE A 195 6.12 -8.53 -18.13
N LYS A 196 5.55 -7.68 -18.99
CA LYS A 196 5.72 -6.23 -18.90
C LYS A 196 5.30 -5.72 -17.51
N LYS A 197 4.12 -6.09 -17.08
CA LYS A 197 3.62 -5.75 -15.76
C LYS A 197 4.48 -6.34 -14.65
N ILE A 198 5.00 -7.57 -14.78
CA ILE A 198 5.97 -8.16 -13.86
C ILE A 198 7.20 -7.26 -13.73
N TYR A 199 7.74 -6.74 -14.81
CA TYR A 199 8.92 -5.89 -14.78
C TYR A 199 8.63 -4.54 -14.15
N GLU A 200 7.51 -3.90 -14.53
CA GLU A 200 7.06 -2.63 -13.96
C GLU A 200 6.83 -2.68 -12.45
N SER A 201 6.34 -3.80 -11.92
CA SER A 201 6.10 -3.96 -10.50
C SER A 201 7.32 -4.39 -9.71
N ARG A 202 8.21 -5.18 -10.33
CA ARG A 202 9.36 -5.79 -9.67
C ARG A 202 10.57 -4.86 -9.63
N TYR A 203 10.87 -4.20 -10.75
CA TYR A 203 12.11 -3.44 -10.89
C TYR A 203 11.90 -1.95 -10.69
N ILE A 204 12.61 -1.39 -9.72
CA ILE A 204 12.47 0.03 -9.37
C ILE A 204 12.83 0.98 -10.51
N ASN A 205 13.68 0.55 -11.45
CA ASN A 205 14.16 1.35 -12.56
C ASN A 205 13.71 0.83 -13.95
N TYR A 206 12.73 -0.06 -14.00
CA TYR A 206 12.23 -0.54 -15.28
C TYR A 206 11.50 0.56 -16.03
N SER A 207 11.80 0.68 -17.32
CA SER A 207 11.04 1.48 -18.27
C SER A 207 10.95 0.75 -19.61
N GLU A 208 9.92 0.98 -20.39
CA GLU A 208 9.76 0.35 -21.71
C GLU A 208 10.94 0.59 -22.65
N SER A 209 11.63 1.73 -22.49
CA SER A 209 12.82 2.05 -23.28
C SER A 209 14.02 1.15 -22.97
N MET A 210 13.98 0.41 -21.86
CA MET A 210 14.99 -0.61 -21.52
C MET A 210 14.68 -1.96 -22.14
N ALA A 211 13.42 -2.22 -22.51
CA ALA A 211 13.07 -3.32 -23.36
C ALA A 211 13.67 -3.05 -24.75
N LYS A 212 14.59 -3.92 -25.20
CA LYS A 212 15.32 -3.75 -26.47
C LYS A 212 14.46 -4.03 -27.71
N TYR A 213 13.15 -4.05 -27.54
CA TYR A 213 12.17 -4.41 -28.57
C TYR A 213 11.04 -3.36 -28.59
N ASN A 214 10.48 -3.15 -29.80
CA ASN A 214 9.20 -2.47 -29.92
C ASN A 214 8.12 -3.40 -29.36
N ALA A 215 7.55 -3.05 -28.23
CA ALA A 215 6.45 -3.78 -27.64
C ALA A 215 5.24 -3.74 -28.59
N ILE A 216 4.82 -4.89 -29.08
CA ILE A 216 3.50 -5.09 -29.68
C ILE A 216 2.64 -5.69 -28.58
N GLU A 217 1.54 -5.03 -28.23
CA GLU A 217 0.60 -5.54 -27.24
C GLU A 217 -0.15 -6.73 -27.83
N ASP A 218 0.32 -7.95 -27.53
CA ASP A 218 -0.31 -9.19 -27.97
C ASP A 218 -0.31 -10.22 -26.81
N ASN A 219 -1.31 -11.12 -26.81
CA ASN A 219 -1.34 -12.25 -25.88
C ASN A 219 -0.26 -13.25 -26.28
N GLY A 220 0.58 -13.66 -25.34
CA GLY A 220 1.64 -14.63 -25.59
C GLY A 220 1.08 -16.02 -25.95
N GLU A 221 1.92 -16.89 -26.50
CA GLU A 221 1.56 -18.25 -26.89
C GLU A 221 1.57 -19.19 -25.69
N LEU A 222 0.57 -20.09 -25.63
CA LEU A 222 0.53 -21.22 -24.73
C LEU A 222 1.06 -22.49 -25.45
N LEU A 223 2.14 -23.10 -24.94
CA LEU A 223 2.60 -24.41 -25.33
C LEU A 223 2.07 -25.47 -24.38
N ILE A 224 1.32 -26.44 -24.91
CA ILE A 224 0.82 -27.57 -24.15
C ILE A 224 1.69 -28.80 -24.45
N ILE A 225 2.34 -29.33 -23.43
CA ILE A 225 3.02 -30.62 -23.48
C ILE A 225 2.03 -31.65 -22.93
N CYS A 226 1.49 -32.47 -23.80
CA CYS A 226 0.41 -33.39 -23.47
C CYS A 226 0.85 -34.85 -23.62
N HIS A 227 0.51 -35.71 -22.67
CA HIS A 227 0.66 -37.15 -22.90
C HIS A 227 -0.21 -37.58 -24.08
N ASP A 228 0.35 -38.38 -25.01
CA ASP A 228 -0.32 -38.69 -26.28
C ASP A 228 -1.74 -39.27 -26.12
N ALA A 229 -1.98 -40.07 -25.07
CA ALA A 229 -3.30 -40.63 -24.81
C ALA A 229 -4.35 -39.59 -24.39
N PHE A 230 -3.95 -38.37 -24.06
CA PHE A 230 -4.84 -37.31 -23.53
C PHE A 230 -5.13 -36.22 -24.57
N MET A 231 -4.45 -36.22 -25.70
CA MET A 231 -4.54 -35.13 -26.70
C MET A 231 -5.98 -34.87 -27.15
N THR A 232 -6.75 -35.93 -27.47
CA THR A 232 -8.16 -35.78 -27.88
C THR A 232 -9.02 -35.15 -26.80
N ALA A 233 -8.78 -35.46 -25.53
CA ALA A 233 -9.52 -34.86 -24.41
C ALA A 233 -9.18 -33.37 -24.22
N MET A 234 -8.02 -32.91 -24.69
CA MET A 234 -7.59 -31.51 -24.65
C MET A 234 -8.07 -30.66 -25.83
N GLU A 235 -8.55 -31.27 -26.93
CA GLU A 235 -9.00 -30.53 -28.11
C GLU A 235 -10.01 -29.40 -27.79
N PRO A 236 -11.04 -29.58 -26.93
CA PRO A 236 -11.96 -28.52 -26.58
C PRO A 236 -11.28 -27.35 -25.83
N PHE A 237 -10.26 -27.65 -25.00
CA PHE A 237 -9.46 -26.64 -24.32
C PHE A 237 -8.65 -25.80 -25.34
N VAL A 238 -7.95 -26.46 -26.24
CA VAL A 238 -7.16 -25.78 -27.30
C VAL A 238 -8.05 -24.89 -28.14
N ALA A 239 -9.21 -25.41 -28.56
CA ALA A 239 -10.18 -24.65 -29.35
C ALA A 239 -10.69 -23.43 -28.56
N TRP A 240 -10.98 -23.60 -27.27
CA TRP A 240 -11.41 -22.50 -26.41
C TRP A 240 -10.35 -21.42 -26.24
N LYS A 241 -9.09 -21.79 -25.94
CA LYS A 241 -7.99 -20.81 -25.78
C LYS A 241 -7.78 -20.02 -27.07
N LYS A 242 -7.80 -20.66 -28.22
CA LYS A 242 -7.76 -19.96 -29.51
C LYS A 242 -8.98 -19.06 -29.71
N GLN A 243 -10.16 -19.49 -29.31
CA GLN A 243 -11.39 -18.75 -29.46
C GLN A 243 -11.40 -17.45 -28.64
N ILE A 244 -10.76 -17.43 -27.48
CA ILE A 244 -10.59 -16.20 -26.67
C ILE A 244 -9.34 -15.38 -27.05
N GLY A 245 -8.63 -15.78 -28.11
CA GLY A 245 -7.50 -15.03 -28.68
C GLY A 245 -6.13 -15.42 -28.17
N ARG A 246 -6.00 -16.53 -27.43
CA ARG A 246 -4.70 -17.06 -26.98
C ARG A 246 -4.13 -18.01 -28.03
N PRO A 247 -3.02 -17.65 -28.73
CA PRO A 247 -2.33 -18.59 -29.58
C PRO A 247 -1.90 -19.82 -28.78
N THR A 248 -2.29 -21.00 -29.25
CA THR A 248 -2.10 -22.24 -28.48
C THR A 248 -1.61 -23.36 -29.37
N THR A 249 -0.47 -23.95 -29.01
CA THR A 249 0.12 -25.10 -29.66
C THR A 249 0.16 -26.29 -28.71
N MET A 250 -0.32 -27.46 -29.15
CA MET A 250 -0.30 -28.67 -28.35
C MET A 250 0.58 -29.73 -29.03
N VAL A 251 1.48 -30.30 -28.25
CA VAL A 251 2.38 -31.36 -28.69
C VAL A 251 2.32 -32.58 -27.79
N GLY A 252 2.36 -33.77 -28.40
CA GLY A 252 2.39 -35.03 -27.66
C GLY A 252 3.78 -35.37 -27.10
N THR A 253 3.81 -36.22 -26.09
CA THR A 253 5.05 -36.73 -25.48
C THR A 253 5.88 -37.57 -26.48
N SER A 254 5.27 -38.16 -27.50
CA SER A 254 5.99 -38.79 -28.62
C SER A 254 6.88 -37.82 -29.40
N THR A 255 6.52 -36.52 -29.43
CA THR A 255 7.29 -35.45 -30.09
C THR A 255 8.21 -34.72 -29.11
N ALA A 256 7.68 -34.31 -27.92
CA ALA A 256 8.43 -33.56 -26.94
C ALA A 256 9.44 -34.41 -26.13
N GLY A 257 9.26 -35.72 -26.13
CA GLY A 257 10.03 -36.69 -25.34
C GLY A 257 9.28 -37.16 -24.09
N ALA A 258 9.74 -38.31 -23.52
CA ALA A 258 9.13 -38.95 -22.38
C ALA A 258 9.94 -38.79 -21.06
N THR A 259 11.03 -38.06 -21.10
CA THR A 259 11.85 -37.79 -19.91
C THR A 259 11.92 -36.30 -19.62
N ALA A 260 12.10 -35.95 -18.35
CA ALA A 260 12.23 -34.55 -17.95
C ALA A 260 13.29 -33.78 -18.79
N THR A 261 14.42 -34.40 -19.02
CA THR A 261 15.51 -33.80 -19.84
C THR A 261 15.08 -33.59 -21.30
N ALA A 262 14.40 -34.56 -21.91
CA ALA A 262 13.93 -34.43 -23.29
C ALA A 262 12.87 -33.35 -23.44
N ILE A 263 11.87 -33.33 -22.55
CA ILE A 263 10.81 -32.32 -22.51
C ILE A 263 11.41 -30.92 -22.28
N LYS A 264 12.35 -30.78 -21.35
CA LYS A 264 13.04 -29.53 -21.08
C LYS A 264 13.80 -29.04 -22.33
N SER A 265 14.53 -29.95 -23.02
CA SER A 265 15.25 -29.62 -24.24
C SER A 265 14.30 -29.20 -25.37
N TYR A 266 13.14 -29.85 -25.49
CA TYR A 266 12.09 -29.47 -26.43
C TYR A 266 11.57 -28.05 -26.14
N ILE A 267 11.22 -27.75 -24.87
CA ILE A 267 10.74 -26.46 -24.47
C ILE A 267 11.76 -25.35 -24.75
N VAL A 268 13.04 -25.56 -24.40
CA VAL A 268 14.13 -24.61 -24.69
C VAL A 268 14.26 -24.35 -26.22
N ASN A 269 14.22 -25.40 -27.02
CA ASN A 269 14.30 -25.25 -28.48
C ASN A 269 13.06 -24.52 -29.04
N TYR A 270 11.88 -24.86 -28.54
CA TYR A 270 10.63 -24.21 -28.91
C TYR A 270 10.64 -22.74 -28.54
N TYR A 271 11.02 -22.42 -27.28
CA TYR A 271 11.16 -21.07 -26.78
C TYR A 271 12.11 -20.21 -27.64
N ASN A 272 13.24 -20.77 -28.01
CA ASN A 272 14.21 -20.06 -28.87
C ASN A 272 13.70 -19.83 -30.32
N ALA A 273 12.81 -20.67 -30.81
CA ALA A 273 12.21 -20.55 -32.14
C ALA A 273 10.92 -19.70 -32.15
N ASN A 274 10.22 -19.59 -31.03
CA ASN A 274 8.93 -18.94 -30.90
C ASN A 274 9.01 -17.85 -29.82
N PRO A 275 9.39 -16.63 -30.16
CA PRO A 275 9.62 -15.56 -29.20
C PRO A 275 8.36 -15.11 -28.44
N ASN A 276 7.17 -15.44 -28.93
CA ASN A 276 5.90 -15.13 -28.30
C ASN A 276 5.47 -16.14 -27.24
N LEU A 277 6.22 -17.23 -27.04
CA LEU A 277 5.91 -18.22 -26.02
C LEU A 277 6.04 -17.60 -24.62
N THR A 278 5.00 -17.68 -23.82
CA THR A 278 4.93 -17.17 -22.44
C THR A 278 4.57 -18.24 -21.43
N ASP A 279 3.73 -19.19 -21.83
CA ASP A 279 3.11 -20.14 -20.92
C ASP A 279 3.30 -21.59 -21.37
N ILE A 280 3.44 -22.48 -20.39
CA ILE A 280 3.51 -23.92 -20.60
C ILE A 280 2.42 -24.58 -19.73
N LEU A 281 1.65 -25.46 -20.35
CA LEU A 281 0.75 -26.35 -19.63
C LEU A 281 1.22 -27.80 -19.80
N LEU A 282 1.56 -28.47 -18.71
CA LEU A 282 1.89 -29.89 -18.67
C LEU A 282 0.62 -30.70 -18.42
N VAL A 283 0.29 -31.64 -19.31
CA VAL A 283 -0.95 -32.44 -19.19
C VAL A 283 -0.58 -33.94 -19.01
N GLY A 284 -0.62 -34.34 -17.78
CA GLY A 284 -0.26 -35.69 -17.31
C GLY A 284 0.27 -35.67 -15.89
N ASP A 285 0.17 -36.79 -15.21
CA ASP A 285 0.79 -37.07 -13.92
C ASP A 285 2.28 -37.37 -14.07
N VAL A 286 2.99 -37.62 -12.99
CA VAL A 286 4.44 -37.91 -12.96
C VAL A 286 4.85 -39.08 -13.88
N ALA A 287 4.00 -40.09 -14.03
CA ALA A 287 4.23 -41.22 -14.92
C ALA A 287 4.12 -40.86 -16.40
N GLN A 288 3.35 -39.84 -16.75
CA GLN A 288 3.14 -39.36 -18.10
C GLN A 288 4.11 -38.20 -18.45
N ILE A 289 4.29 -37.27 -17.51
CA ILE A 289 5.17 -36.08 -17.65
C ILE A 289 5.98 -35.95 -16.36
N PRO A 290 7.21 -36.46 -16.31
CA PRO A 290 8.05 -36.39 -15.12
C PRO A 290 8.35 -34.95 -14.71
N GLY A 291 8.38 -34.68 -13.42
CA GLY A 291 8.92 -33.40 -12.90
C GLY A 291 10.46 -33.35 -13.00
N VAL A 292 10.99 -32.16 -12.90
CA VAL A 292 12.46 -31.97 -12.85
C VAL A 292 12.93 -32.03 -11.40
N TYR A 293 13.89 -32.93 -11.14
CA TYR A 293 14.46 -33.05 -9.78
C TYR A 293 15.49 -31.95 -9.52
N ILE A 294 15.37 -31.28 -8.37
CA ILE A 294 16.41 -30.38 -7.87
C ILE A 294 17.03 -30.91 -6.59
N SER A 295 18.31 -30.61 -6.40
CA SER A 295 19.03 -30.86 -5.15
C SER A 295 19.35 -29.52 -4.49
N ALA A 296 18.61 -29.18 -3.47
CA ALA A 296 18.81 -27.94 -2.70
C ALA A 296 19.31 -28.27 -1.30
N GLY A 297 20.63 -28.46 -1.19
CA GLY A 297 21.34 -28.78 0.07
C GLY A 297 21.33 -30.25 0.45
N SER A 298 22.27 -30.61 1.32
CA SER A 298 22.41 -31.96 1.91
C SER A 298 22.25 -31.88 3.44
N GLY A 299 21.50 -32.82 4.02
CA GLY A 299 21.28 -32.90 5.46
C GLY A 299 19.82 -33.04 5.85
N ASN A 300 19.50 -33.01 7.14
CA ASN A 300 18.14 -33.17 7.67
C ASN A 300 17.14 -32.06 7.26
N ASN A 301 17.63 -30.95 6.69
CA ASN A 301 16.85 -29.84 6.19
C ASN A 301 16.94 -29.73 4.66
N GLY A 302 17.07 -30.87 3.94
CA GLY A 302 17.11 -30.87 2.48
C GLY A 302 15.78 -30.40 1.87
N TYR A 303 15.83 -29.30 1.16
CA TYR A 303 14.71 -28.77 0.37
C TYR A 303 14.75 -29.30 -1.09
N SER A 304 15.18 -30.54 -1.24
CA SER A 304 15.31 -31.21 -2.54
C SER A 304 14.02 -31.91 -2.92
N GLY A 305 13.62 -31.86 -4.17
CA GLY A 305 12.41 -32.48 -4.65
C GLY A 305 12.19 -32.31 -6.14
N TYR A 306 11.05 -32.79 -6.61
CA TYR A 306 10.59 -32.55 -7.96
C TYR A 306 9.77 -31.26 -8.04
N GLY A 307 9.86 -30.60 -9.20
CA GLY A 307 9.04 -29.45 -9.51
C GLY A 307 8.84 -29.29 -11.00
N ASP A 308 7.95 -28.40 -11.38
CA ASP A 308 7.62 -28.09 -12.76
C ASP A 308 8.20 -26.74 -13.19
N VAL A 309 8.45 -25.86 -12.23
CA VAL A 309 8.96 -24.49 -12.42
C VAL A 309 10.21 -24.48 -13.33
N GLN A 310 11.10 -25.46 -13.17
CA GLN A 310 12.32 -25.57 -13.93
C GLN A 310 12.11 -25.78 -15.44
N TYR A 311 10.93 -26.24 -15.88
CA TYR A 311 10.59 -26.28 -17.30
C TYR A 311 10.55 -24.88 -17.91
N GLY A 312 10.24 -23.89 -17.12
CA GLY A 312 10.19 -22.49 -17.51
C GLY A 312 11.53 -21.73 -17.41
N GLN A 313 12.56 -22.28 -16.77
CA GLN A 313 13.89 -21.68 -16.63
C GLN A 313 14.71 -21.97 -17.91
N THR A 314 14.51 -21.22 -18.98
CA THR A 314 15.02 -21.54 -20.34
C THR A 314 16.29 -20.78 -20.71
N ALA A 315 16.69 -19.77 -19.95
CA ALA A 315 17.87 -18.96 -20.20
C ALA A 315 18.63 -18.68 -18.88
N GLY A 316 19.94 -18.44 -18.98
CA GLY A 316 20.77 -18.20 -17.79
C GLY A 316 21.14 -19.47 -17.02
N ASP A 317 21.87 -19.28 -15.90
CA ASP A 317 22.20 -20.30 -14.91
C ASP A 317 21.72 -19.79 -13.54
N ASP A 318 20.44 -19.43 -13.49
CA ASP A 318 19.78 -18.88 -12.32
C ASP A 318 18.43 -19.59 -12.05
N TYR A 319 17.62 -19.04 -11.15
CA TYR A 319 16.34 -19.64 -10.74
C TYR A 319 15.12 -18.83 -11.20
N TYR A 320 15.31 -17.79 -11.99
CA TYR A 320 14.20 -17.00 -12.52
C TYR A 320 13.63 -17.63 -13.78
N ASN A 321 12.31 -17.61 -13.88
CA ASN A 321 11.62 -18.21 -15.02
C ASN A 321 11.48 -17.20 -16.17
N GLU A 322 11.69 -17.71 -17.40
CA GLU A 322 11.31 -17.04 -18.64
C GLU A 322 9.91 -17.41 -19.07
N LEU A 323 9.37 -18.53 -18.57
CA LEU A 323 8.04 -19.03 -18.92
C LEU A 323 7.27 -19.39 -17.66
N ILE A 324 5.98 -19.17 -17.69
CA ILE A 324 5.02 -19.58 -16.67
C ILE A 324 4.68 -21.05 -16.90
N VAL A 325 4.66 -21.88 -15.84
CA VAL A 325 4.40 -23.32 -15.96
C VAL A 325 3.26 -23.71 -15.06
N GLY A 326 2.23 -24.34 -15.62
CA GLY A 326 1.14 -24.97 -14.90
C GLY A 326 0.98 -26.45 -15.26
N ARG A 327 0.26 -27.22 -14.44
CA ARG A 327 0.05 -28.66 -14.64
C ARG A 327 -1.42 -29.06 -14.50
N PHE A 328 -1.93 -29.80 -15.46
CA PHE A 328 -3.08 -30.68 -15.30
C PHE A 328 -2.58 -32.05 -14.89
N CYS A 329 -2.61 -32.35 -13.60
CA CYS A 329 -2.12 -33.60 -13.04
C CYS A 329 -3.16 -34.71 -13.23
N CYS A 330 -3.05 -35.47 -14.32
CA CYS A 330 -4.05 -36.42 -14.76
C CYS A 330 -3.42 -37.78 -15.09
N GLU A 331 -4.07 -38.86 -14.67
CA GLU A 331 -3.71 -40.25 -15.00
C GLU A 331 -4.58 -40.82 -16.13
N THR A 332 -5.74 -40.20 -16.39
CA THR A 332 -6.75 -40.68 -17.33
C THR A 332 -7.32 -39.55 -18.17
N ALA A 333 -7.79 -39.88 -19.38
CA ALA A 333 -8.50 -38.94 -20.25
C ALA A 333 -9.78 -38.38 -19.60
N ALA A 334 -10.44 -39.13 -18.72
CA ALA A 334 -11.61 -38.63 -18.00
C ALA A 334 -11.24 -37.50 -17.00
N GLN A 335 -10.10 -37.62 -16.30
CA GLN A 335 -9.62 -36.57 -15.44
C GLN A 335 -9.21 -35.33 -16.26
N VAL A 336 -8.61 -35.52 -17.45
CA VAL A 336 -8.34 -34.39 -18.39
C VAL A 336 -9.63 -33.69 -18.77
N THR A 337 -10.67 -34.45 -19.15
CA THR A 337 -11.99 -33.89 -19.48
C THR A 337 -12.58 -33.12 -18.29
N ASN A 338 -12.39 -33.58 -17.06
CA ASN A 338 -12.80 -32.85 -15.88
C ASN A 338 -12.10 -31.48 -15.77
N HIS A 339 -10.77 -31.42 -15.92
CA HIS A 339 -10.03 -30.17 -15.94
C HIS A 339 -10.49 -29.22 -17.07
N VAL A 340 -10.69 -29.75 -18.27
CA VAL A 340 -11.19 -28.98 -19.41
C VAL A 340 -12.56 -28.37 -19.10
N ASN A 341 -13.48 -29.17 -18.55
CA ASN A 341 -14.81 -28.69 -18.18
C ASN A 341 -14.77 -27.60 -17.10
N LYS A 342 -13.86 -27.73 -16.11
CA LYS A 342 -13.64 -26.69 -15.11
C LYS A 342 -13.27 -25.36 -15.76
N VAL A 343 -12.28 -25.37 -16.66
CA VAL A 343 -11.80 -24.15 -17.34
C VAL A 343 -12.90 -23.57 -18.24
N LEU A 344 -13.54 -24.40 -19.05
CA LEU A 344 -14.60 -23.94 -19.96
C LEU A 344 -15.74 -23.29 -19.18
N ASN A 345 -16.22 -23.90 -18.11
CA ASN A 345 -17.27 -23.30 -17.30
C ASN A 345 -16.80 -21.98 -16.68
N TYR A 346 -15.62 -21.95 -16.08
CA TYR A 346 -15.10 -20.78 -15.38
C TYR A 346 -14.87 -19.56 -16.28
N GLU A 347 -14.36 -19.77 -17.49
CA GLU A 347 -14.07 -18.68 -18.42
C GLU A 347 -15.25 -18.35 -19.34
N ARG A 348 -16.05 -19.35 -19.73
CA ARG A 348 -17.10 -19.23 -20.75
C ARG A 348 -18.49 -19.02 -20.20
N ASP A 349 -18.85 -19.81 -19.16
CA ASP A 349 -20.26 -20.05 -18.84
C ASP A 349 -20.74 -19.32 -17.56
N LEU A 350 -19.82 -18.65 -16.82
CA LEU A 350 -20.20 -17.88 -15.64
C LEU A 350 -20.98 -16.61 -15.97
N ASP A 351 -22.02 -16.33 -15.19
CA ASP A 351 -22.94 -15.21 -15.37
C ASP A 351 -23.20 -14.44 -14.05
N GLU A 352 -24.24 -13.62 -14.01
CA GLU A 352 -24.64 -12.84 -12.85
C GLU A 352 -25.03 -13.67 -11.62
N THR A 353 -25.20 -14.96 -11.73
CA THR A 353 -25.51 -15.83 -10.58
C THR A 353 -24.24 -16.24 -9.81
N ALA A 354 -23.05 -16.02 -10.38
CA ALA A 354 -21.77 -16.39 -9.77
C ALA A 354 -21.35 -15.45 -8.63
N THR A 355 -22.22 -15.24 -7.65
CA THR A 355 -21.96 -14.37 -6.48
C THR A 355 -20.87 -14.89 -5.56
N TRP A 356 -20.57 -16.19 -5.61
CA TRP A 356 -19.50 -16.85 -4.87
C TRP A 356 -18.10 -16.30 -5.23
N LEU A 357 -17.96 -15.65 -6.38
CA LEU A 357 -16.70 -15.03 -6.80
C LEU A 357 -16.23 -13.90 -5.88
N THR A 358 -17.11 -13.36 -5.05
CA THR A 358 -16.78 -12.33 -4.05
C THR A 358 -16.64 -12.91 -2.64
N VAL A 359 -16.56 -14.23 -2.49
CA VAL A 359 -16.43 -14.89 -1.20
C VAL A 359 -15.07 -15.60 -1.13
N GLY A 360 -14.33 -15.37 -0.07
CA GLY A 360 -13.07 -16.03 0.22
C GLY A 360 -13.14 -16.91 1.46
N GLN A 361 -12.07 -17.70 1.69
CA GLN A 361 -11.91 -18.54 2.85
C GLN A 361 -10.45 -18.54 3.32
N GLY A 362 -10.24 -18.31 4.60
CA GLY A 362 -8.96 -18.50 5.28
C GLY A 362 -9.02 -19.72 6.17
N VAL A 363 -8.05 -20.64 6.07
CA VAL A 363 -7.99 -21.85 6.88
C VAL A 363 -6.65 -21.93 7.60
N SER A 364 -6.65 -21.87 8.94
CA SER A 364 -5.42 -21.77 9.75
C SER A 364 -5.63 -22.19 11.21
N THR A 365 -4.57 -22.05 12.03
CA THR A 365 -4.60 -22.24 13.49
C THR A 365 -3.55 -21.36 14.16
N SER A 366 -3.43 -21.42 15.50
CA SER A 366 -2.44 -20.70 16.29
C SER A 366 -1.03 -21.29 16.27
N ALA A 367 -0.71 -22.17 15.32
CA ALA A 367 0.67 -22.63 15.16
C ALA A 367 1.53 -21.48 14.61
N GLY A 368 2.78 -21.41 15.04
CA GLY A 368 3.73 -20.44 14.52
C GLY A 368 4.28 -19.51 15.56
N ASN A 369 4.03 -18.22 15.48
CA ASN A 369 4.82 -17.16 16.12
C ASN A 369 6.18 -16.94 15.41
N TYR A 370 6.26 -17.34 14.13
CA TYR A 370 7.47 -17.27 13.30
C TYR A 370 7.14 -16.80 11.88
N GLY A 371 5.97 -16.22 11.65
CA GLY A 371 5.64 -15.51 10.41
C GLY A 371 6.66 -14.40 10.13
N HIS A 372 6.64 -13.85 8.94
CA HIS A 372 7.60 -12.83 8.51
C HIS A 372 7.49 -11.52 9.34
N PHE A 373 6.38 -11.34 10.08
CA PHE A 373 6.18 -10.28 11.08
C PHE A 373 6.13 -10.80 12.52
N ASN A 374 6.66 -12.00 12.79
CA ASN A 374 6.51 -12.66 14.08
C ASN A 374 5.05 -12.96 14.44
N GLU A 375 4.24 -13.22 13.43
CA GLU A 375 2.82 -13.50 13.54
C GLU A 375 2.54 -15.01 13.58
N ASP A 376 1.44 -15.38 14.22
CA ASP A 376 0.89 -16.74 14.10
C ASP A 376 0.31 -16.95 12.70
N ASP A 377 0.21 -18.20 12.26
CA ASP A 377 -0.37 -18.56 10.96
C ASP A 377 -1.77 -17.98 10.76
N TYR A 378 -2.63 -17.95 11.79
CA TYR A 378 -3.96 -17.35 11.67
C TYR A 378 -3.93 -15.83 11.56
N GLN A 379 -2.93 -15.15 12.16
CA GLN A 379 -2.77 -13.71 12.05
C GLN A 379 -2.32 -13.32 10.65
N HIS A 380 -1.43 -14.11 10.06
CA HIS A 380 -1.05 -13.98 8.65
C HIS A 380 -2.29 -14.07 7.74
N ILE A 381 -3.13 -15.10 7.94
CA ILE A 381 -4.36 -15.25 7.16
C ILE A 381 -5.40 -14.14 7.47
N ASP A 382 -5.42 -13.58 8.69
CA ASP A 382 -6.27 -12.43 9.01
C ASP A 382 -5.79 -11.13 8.32
N ASN A 383 -4.50 -10.95 8.11
CA ASN A 383 -3.96 -9.85 7.31
C ASN A 383 -4.45 -9.98 5.85
N ILE A 384 -4.24 -11.13 5.23
CA ILE A 384 -4.75 -11.45 3.88
C ILE A 384 -6.28 -11.25 3.80
N ARG A 385 -7.02 -11.70 4.81
CA ARG A 385 -8.47 -11.50 4.89
C ARG A 385 -8.85 -10.02 4.89
N THR A 386 -8.09 -9.20 5.60
CA THR A 386 -8.32 -7.75 5.66
C THR A 386 -8.17 -7.11 4.28
N ASP A 387 -7.15 -7.50 3.54
CA ASP A 387 -6.89 -6.98 2.18
C ASP A 387 -7.97 -7.42 1.19
N LEU A 388 -8.39 -8.69 1.24
CA LEU A 388 -9.50 -9.19 0.43
C LEU A 388 -10.81 -8.42 0.68
N LEU A 389 -11.17 -8.19 1.96
CA LEU A 389 -12.38 -7.45 2.34
C LEU A 389 -12.30 -5.96 1.99
N ALA A 390 -11.12 -5.36 2.03
CA ALA A 390 -10.90 -3.98 1.63
C ALA A 390 -11.04 -3.79 0.11
N TYR A 391 -10.78 -4.83 -0.70
CA TYR A 391 -10.81 -4.75 -2.15
C TYR A 391 -12.22 -4.92 -2.73
N SER A 392 -12.74 -6.14 -2.76
CA SER A 392 -14.05 -6.41 -3.39
C SER A 392 -14.79 -7.61 -2.79
N TYR A 393 -14.16 -8.32 -1.86
CA TYR A 393 -14.78 -9.49 -1.26
C TYR A 393 -15.84 -9.09 -0.23
N THR A 394 -17.02 -9.69 -0.35
CA THR A 394 -18.16 -9.41 0.53
C THR A 394 -18.10 -10.22 1.82
N ASN A 395 -17.40 -11.34 1.80
CA ASN A 395 -17.17 -12.20 2.94
C ASN A 395 -15.87 -12.99 2.75
N VAL A 396 -15.13 -13.21 3.84
CA VAL A 396 -14.00 -14.14 3.90
C VAL A 396 -14.13 -14.95 5.19
N TYR A 397 -14.43 -16.24 5.07
CA TYR A 397 -14.57 -17.13 6.22
C TYR A 397 -13.27 -17.24 7.00
N ARG A 398 -13.38 -17.27 8.34
CA ARG A 398 -12.26 -17.51 9.27
C ARG A 398 -12.34 -18.92 9.81
N ASP A 399 -11.98 -19.92 9.01
CA ASP A 399 -12.05 -21.33 9.39
C ASP A 399 -10.79 -21.76 10.16
N TYR A 400 -10.63 -21.19 11.34
CA TYR A 400 -9.44 -21.32 12.18
C TYR A 400 -9.65 -22.30 13.32
N GLN A 401 -8.79 -23.30 13.43
CA GLN A 401 -8.90 -24.30 14.48
C GLN A 401 -8.38 -23.71 15.81
N ASN A 402 -9.19 -23.85 16.86
CA ASN A 402 -8.87 -23.41 18.23
C ASN A 402 -8.65 -21.89 18.39
N ILE A 403 -9.15 -21.08 17.49
CA ILE A 403 -9.07 -19.62 17.56
C ILE A 403 -10.45 -19.04 17.87
N SER A 404 -10.48 -18.01 18.73
CA SER A 404 -11.72 -17.27 19.03
C SER A 404 -12.23 -16.52 17.80
N GLY A 405 -13.54 -16.56 17.57
CA GLY A 405 -14.17 -15.92 16.41
C GLY A 405 -13.98 -16.70 15.09
N THR A 406 -13.63 -17.99 15.16
CA THR A 406 -13.64 -18.89 13.99
C THR A 406 -15.05 -19.07 13.43
N THR A 407 -15.14 -19.26 12.10
CA THR A 407 -16.38 -19.60 11.40
C THR A 407 -16.57 -21.10 11.23
N ALA A 408 -15.50 -21.92 11.39
CA ALA A 408 -15.59 -23.38 11.36
C ALA A 408 -15.19 -24.00 12.69
N THR A 409 -15.87 -25.10 13.04
CA THR A 409 -15.59 -25.92 14.23
C THR A 409 -15.13 -27.32 13.88
N SER A 410 -15.15 -27.69 12.60
CA SER A 410 -14.78 -29.01 12.10
C SER A 410 -14.52 -28.98 10.59
N ALA A 411 -13.89 -30.03 10.07
CA ALA A 411 -13.72 -30.26 8.63
C ALA A 411 -15.05 -30.24 7.85
N SER A 412 -16.12 -30.69 8.45
CA SER A 412 -17.45 -30.65 7.81
C SER A 412 -17.95 -29.24 7.60
N VAL A 413 -17.68 -28.29 8.53
CA VAL A 413 -18.07 -26.89 8.36
C VAL A 413 -17.19 -26.22 7.32
N VAL A 414 -15.90 -26.54 7.26
CA VAL A 414 -15.00 -26.09 6.16
C VAL A 414 -15.60 -26.51 4.81
N SER A 415 -16.01 -27.80 4.66
CA SER A 415 -16.66 -28.27 3.44
C SER A 415 -18.00 -27.59 3.16
N GLN A 416 -18.78 -27.23 4.19
CA GLN A 416 -20.03 -26.47 4.00
C GLN A 416 -19.78 -25.08 3.40
N HIS A 417 -18.74 -24.36 3.86
CA HIS A 417 -18.38 -23.07 3.29
C HIS A 417 -17.91 -23.19 1.84
N ILE A 418 -17.10 -24.21 1.53
CA ILE A 418 -16.65 -24.49 0.15
C ILE A 418 -17.85 -24.82 -0.74
N ASN A 419 -18.76 -25.66 -0.26
CA ASN A 419 -19.97 -26.04 -1.00
C ASN A 419 -20.97 -24.90 -1.18
N ALA A 420 -20.93 -23.88 -0.32
CA ALA A 420 -21.69 -22.64 -0.49
C ALA A 420 -21.07 -21.72 -1.56
N GLY A 421 -19.85 -21.99 -1.99
CA GLY A 421 -19.08 -21.26 -2.99
C GLY A 421 -18.10 -20.27 -2.41
N VAL A 422 -16.83 -20.45 -2.76
CA VAL A 422 -15.73 -19.52 -2.49
C VAL A 422 -14.84 -19.42 -3.72
N SER A 423 -14.26 -18.26 -3.99
CA SER A 423 -13.39 -18.03 -5.17
C SER A 423 -11.91 -18.19 -4.85
N ILE A 424 -11.52 -18.02 -3.59
CA ILE A 424 -10.15 -18.16 -3.12
C ILE A 424 -10.11 -18.85 -1.76
N ILE A 425 -9.13 -19.73 -1.58
CA ILE A 425 -8.81 -20.33 -0.29
C ILE A 425 -7.33 -20.04 0.02
N ASN A 426 -7.09 -19.35 1.12
CA ASN A 426 -5.77 -19.13 1.68
C ASN A 426 -5.55 -20.08 2.85
N TYR A 427 -4.60 -20.98 2.71
CA TYR A 427 -4.18 -21.91 3.75
C TYR A 427 -2.78 -21.60 4.23
N CYS A 428 -2.59 -21.53 5.53
CA CYS A 428 -1.28 -21.42 6.15
C CYS A 428 -1.24 -22.27 7.42
N ASN A 429 -0.57 -23.40 7.36
CA ASN A 429 -0.27 -24.30 8.50
C ASN A 429 0.41 -25.59 8.03
N HIS A 430 0.52 -26.58 8.94
CA HIS A 430 1.02 -27.93 8.63
C HIS A 430 0.22 -28.65 7.55
N GLY A 431 0.90 -29.48 6.78
CA GLY A 431 0.30 -30.35 5.80
C GLY A 431 1.04 -31.69 5.65
N SER A 432 0.40 -32.59 4.96
CA SER A 432 0.95 -33.89 4.56
C SER A 432 0.63 -34.13 3.10
N GLU A 433 1.04 -35.26 2.58
CA GLU A 433 0.75 -35.65 1.19
C GLU A 433 -0.75 -35.69 0.88
N THR A 434 -1.62 -35.96 1.88
CA THR A 434 -3.05 -36.18 1.67
C THR A 434 -3.97 -35.29 2.48
N SER A 435 -3.44 -34.31 3.21
CA SER A 435 -4.29 -33.48 4.08
C SER A 435 -3.63 -32.15 4.47
N TRP A 436 -4.47 -31.21 4.80
CA TRP A 436 -4.13 -30.10 5.70
C TRP A 436 -4.14 -30.58 7.16
N GLY A 437 -3.29 -30.01 8.00
CA GLY A 437 -3.27 -30.26 9.44
C GLY A 437 -4.50 -29.70 10.16
N VAL A 438 -4.97 -28.53 9.73
CA VAL A 438 -6.14 -27.86 10.29
C VAL A 438 -7.40 -28.72 10.07
N PHE A 439 -8.07 -29.03 11.16
CA PHE A 439 -9.23 -29.96 11.20
C PHE A 439 -8.97 -31.35 10.59
N SER A 440 -7.70 -31.72 10.29
CA SER A 440 -7.36 -32.94 9.54
C SER A 440 -8.11 -33.03 8.20
N TYR A 441 -8.24 -31.89 7.50
CA TYR A 441 -8.96 -31.79 6.24
C TYR A 441 -8.20 -32.54 5.14
N SER A 442 -8.78 -33.61 4.61
CA SER A 442 -8.07 -34.62 3.81
C SER A 442 -8.71 -34.87 2.45
N ASN A 443 -8.05 -35.68 1.62
CA ASN A 443 -8.57 -36.14 0.33
C ASN A 443 -10.02 -36.65 0.42
N SER A 444 -10.42 -37.31 1.51
CA SER A 444 -11.80 -37.81 1.69
C SER A 444 -12.81 -36.65 1.80
N HIS A 445 -12.43 -35.55 2.42
CA HIS A 445 -13.29 -34.36 2.50
C HIS A 445 -13.40 -33.67 1.14
N VAL A 446 -12.29 -33.55 0.43
CA VAL A 446 -12.24 -32.96 -0.92
C VAL A 446 -13.09 -33.79 -1.90
N ASN A 447 -12.93 -35.12 -1.89
CA ASN A 447 -13.68 -35.99 -2.77
C ASN A 447 -15.18 -36.10 -2.43
N ALA A 448 -15.61 -35.56 -1.29
CA ALA A 448 -17.02 -35.49 -0.89
C ALA A 448 -17.63 -34.07 -1.16
N LEU A 449 -16.89 -33.14 -1.73
CA LEU A 449 -17.39 -31.81 -2.04
C LEU A 449 -18.51 -31.85 -3.09
N THR A 450 -19.42 -30.87 -2.97
CA THR A 450 -20.56 -30.68 -3.87
C THR A 450 -20.63 -29.22 -4.38
N ASN A 451 -19.48 -28.55 -4.44
CA ASN A 451 -19.33 -27.19 -4.95
C ASN A 451 -19.29 -27.15 -6.49
N ASP A 452 -20.32 -27.73 -7.12
CA ASP A 452 -20.39 -27.92 -8.57
C ASP A 452 -20.09 -26.61 -9.32
N TYR A 453 -18.94 -26.58 -10.05
CA TYR A 453 -18.41 -25.42 -10.78
C TYR A 453 -18.13 -24.15 -9.96
N MET A 454 -18.36 -24.13 -8.65
CA MET A 454 -17.94 -23.04 -7.76
C MET A 454 -16.51 -23.30 -7.26
N LEU A 455 -15.54 -23.07 -8.12
CA LEU A 455 -14.19 -23.59 -8.01
C LEU A 455 -13.20 -22.55 -7.52
N PRO A 456 -12.68 -22.63 -6.28
CA PRO A 456 -11.69 -21.71 -5.75
C PRO A 456 -10.32 -21.87 -6.42
N TYR A 457 -9.55 -20.77 -6.46
CA TYR A 457 -8.10 -20.78 -6.54
C TYR A 457 -7.55 -20.97 -5.12
N ILE A 458 -6.57 -21.87 -4.95
CA ILE A 458 -6.01 -22.23 -3.64
C ILE A 458 -4.56 -21.79 -3.54
N ILE A 459 -4.21 -21.06 -2.50
CA ILE A 459 -2.81 -20.81 -2.14
C ILE A 459 -2.54 -21.58 -0.85
N SER A 460 -1.81 -22.71 -0.97
CA SER A 460 -1.51 -23.60 0.14
C SER A 460 -0.07 -23.44 0.60
N VAL A 461 0.11 -22.77 1.72
CA VAL A 461 1.36 -22.73 2.47
C VAL A 461 1.35 -23.92 3.44
N ALA A 462 1.80 -25.07 2.93
CA ALA A 462 1.77 -26.35 3.63
C ALA A 462 2.80 -27.34 3.08
N CYS A 463 3.27 -28.23 3.93
CA CYS A 463 4.20 -29.28 3.53
C CYS A 463 3.53 -30.35 2.66
N LEU A 464 4.22 -30.83 1.62
CA LEU A 464 3.94 -32.06 0.86
C LEU A 464 2.59 -32.15 0.12
N ASN A 465 1.75 -31.12 0.19
CA ASN A 465 0.41 -31.14 -0.40
C ASN A 465 0.41 -31.30 -1.94
N GLY A 466 1.49 -30.90 -2.61
CA GLY A 466 1.71 -31.02 -4.04
C GLY A 466 2.70 -32.14 -4.42
N LYS A 467 2.88 -33.16 -3.59
CA LYS A 467 3.80 -34.25 -3.85
C LYS A 467 3.20 -35.29 -4.81
N TYR A 468 3.16 -34.99 -6.11
CA TYR A 468 2.49 -35.78 -7.15
C TYR A 468 3.08 -37.16 -7.42
N ASP A 469 4.28 -37.47 -6.91
CA ASP A 469 4.83 -38.83 -6.92
C ASP A 469 4.44 -39.64 -5.68
N TYR A 470 3.46 -39.18 -4.92
CA TYR A 470 2.93 -39.91 -3.77
C TYR A 470 2.28 -41.25 -4.21
N SER A 471 2.84 -42.36 -3.74
CA SER A 471 2.44 -43.69 -4.15
C SER A 471 1.13 -44.22 -3.52
N GLY A 472 0.43 -43.40 -2.74
CA GLY A 472 -0.86 -43.77 -2.17
C GLY A 472 -1.99 -43.80 -3.22
N SER A 473 -2.94 -44.71 -3.03
CA SER A 473 -4.04 -44.95 -3.98
C SER A 473 -4.99 -43.76 -4.19
N THR A 474 -4.88 -42.72 -3.39
CA THR A 474 -5.76 -41.54 -3.45
C THR A 474 -5.12 -40.36 -4.16
N GLY A 475 -3.87 -40.47 -4.61
CA GLY A 475 -3.05 -39.37 -5.06
C GLY A 475 -2.70 -38.38 -3.93
N CYS A 476 -1.95 -37.31 -4.24
CA CYS A 476 -1.66 -36.26 -3.28
C CYS A 476 -2.86 -35.31 -3.07
N PHE A 477 -2.73 -34.41 -2.11
CA PHE A 477 -3.82 -33.51 -1.75
C PHE A 477 -4.19 -32.53 -2.88
N ALA A 478 -3.20 -31.99 -3.59
CA ALA A 478 -3.44 -31.15 -4.75
C ALA A 478 -4.20 -31.90 -5.85
N GLU A 479 -3.85 -33.15 -6.11
CA GLU A 479 -4.53 -33.99 -7.10
C GLU A 479 -5.98 -34.24 -6.72
N ALA A 480 -6.27 -34.46 -5.43
CA ALA A 480 -7.64 -34.61 -4.97
C ALA A 480 -8.49 -33.36 -5.30
N TRP A 481 -7.96 -32.15 -5.00
CA TRP A 481 -8.63 -30.89 -5.35
C TRP A 481 -8.86 -30.72 -6.85
N MET A 482 -7.90 -31.11 -7.64
CA MET A 482 -7.96 -30.92 -9.09
C MET A 482 -8.83 -31.94 -9.78
N ARG A 483 -8.85 -33.19 -9.27
CA ARG A 483 -9.57 -34.33 -9.90
C ARG A 483 -10.99 -34.51 -9.38
N ALA A 484 -11.39 -33.84 -8.28
CA ALA A 484 -12.69 -34.02 -7.64
C ALA A 484 -13.87 -33.81 -8.58
N THR A 485 -14.88 -34.66 -8.41
CA THR A 485 -16.18 -34.57 -9.06
C THR A 485 -17.28 -34.87 -8.02
N ASN A 486 -18.44 -34.31 -8.22
CA ASN A 486 -19.61 -34.60 -7.41
C ASN A 486 -20.02 -36.06 -7.56
N ASN A 487 -20.05 -36.79 -6.46
CA ASN A 487 -20.37 -38.24 -6.46
C ASN A 487 -21.79 -38.58 -6.95
N SER A 488 -22.70 -37.59 -6.99
CA SER A 488 -24.09 -37.79 -7.41
C SER A 488 -24.33 -37.36 -8.85
N THR A 489 -23.75 -36.28 -9.32
CA THR A 489 -23.96 -35.72 -10.65
C THR A 489 -22.84 -36.03 -11.63
N GLY A 490 -21.63 -36.21 -11.13
CA GLY A 490 -20.40 -36.30 -11.93
C GLY A 490 -19.81 -34.97 -12.34
N ASP A 491 -20.42 -33.83 -11.94
CA ASP A 491 -19.96 -32.50 -12.25
C ASP A 491 -18.63 -32.19 -11.59
N PRO A 492 -17.80 -31.33 -12.18
CA PRO A 492 -16.56 -30.86 -11.57
C PRO A 492 -16.74 -30.15 -10.24
N THR A 493 -16.02 -30.59 -9.20
CA THR A 493 -15.94 -29.97 -7.87
C THR A 493 -14.47 -29.72 -7.49
N GLY A 494 -14.21 -29.34 -6.24
CA GLY A 494 -12.87 -29.09 -5.74
C GLY A 494 -12.39 -27.68 -6.12
N ALA A 495 -11.31 -27.57 -6.88
CA ALA A 495 -10.68 -26.29 -7.21
C ALA A 495 -10.48 -26.10 -8.72
N ILE A 496 -10.35 -24.81 -9.14
CA ILE A 496 -9.97 -24.45 -10.51
C ILE A 496 -8.44 -24.55 -10.71
N GLY A 497 -7.68 -24.32 -9.64
CA GLY A 497 -6.24 -24.42 -9.60
C GLY A 497 -5.70 -24.03 -8.23
N GLY A 498 -4.38 -24.11 -8.07
CA GLY A 498 -3.73 -23.65 -6.85
C GLY A 498 -2.24 -23.93 -6.79
N MET A 499 -1.59 -23.28 -5.83
CA MET A 499 -0.18 -23.43 -5.50
C MET A 499 -0.01 -24.44 -4.37
N PHE A 500 0.67 -25.55 -4.63
CA PHE A 500 0.90 -26.61 -3.65
C PHE A 500 2.36 -27.05 -3.65
N SER A 501 2.91 -27.30 -2.47
CA SER A 501 4.32 -27.66 -2.32
C SER A 501 4.58 -29.15 -2.44
N TYR A 502 5.62 -29.49 -3.19
CA TYR A 502 6.15 -30.86 -3.24
C TYR A 502 6.96 -31.21 -1.98
N ILE A 503 7.63 -30.25 -1.35
CA ILE A 503 8.54 -30.46 -0.22
C ILE A 503 7.89 -30.11 1.12
N SER A 504 8.57 -30.45 2.21
CA SER A 504 8.31 -29.83 3.51
C SER A 504 8.79 -28.38 3.46
N GLN A 505 7.86 -27.45 3.31
CA GLN A 505 8.18 -26.03 3.18
C GLN A 505 8.83 -25.46 4.44
N PRO A 506 9.76 -24.51 4.32
CA PRO A 506 10.21 -23.69 5.45
C PRO A 506 9.07 -22.80 5.96
N TRP A 507 9.25 -22.17 7.13
CA TRP A 507 8.20 -21.36 7.73
C TRP A 507 7.94 -20.06 6.95
N VAL A 508 8.96 -19.24 6.78
CA VAL A 508 8.82 -17.86 6.33
C VAL A 508 8.73 -17.70 4.81
N PRO A 509 9.60 -18.32 3.98
CA PRO A 509 9.63 -18.07 2.54
C PRO A 509 8.28 -18.19 1.82
N PRO A 510 7.45 -19.24 2.03
CA PRO A 510 6.19 -19.36 1.33
C PRO A 510 5.13 -18.34 1.79
N MET A 511 5.21 -17.80 3.02
CA MET A 511 4.28 -16.77 3.51
C MET A 511 4.47 -15.46 2.74
N TYR A 512 5.72 -15.05 2.45
CA TYR A 512 5.98 -13.92 1.57
C TYR A 512 5.38 -14.09 0.17
N GLY A 513 5.50 -15.32 -0.37
CA GLY A 513 4.90 -15.62 -1.66
C GLY A 513 3.38 -15.56 -1.62
N GLN A 514 2.76 -16.01 -0.53
CA GLN A 514 1.31 -15.98 -0.36
C GLN A 514 0.79 -14.54 -0.24
N ASP A 515 1.43 -13.70 0.55
CA ASP A 515 1.08 -12.27 0.67
C ASP A 515 1.18 -11.58 -0.70
N GLU A 516 2.30 -11.75 -1.39
CA GLU A 516 2.53 -11.12 -2.69
C GLU A 516 1.48 -11.55 -3.72
N MET A 517 1.10 -12.84 -3.76
CA MET A 517 0.02 -13.33 -4.64
C MET A 517 -1.30 -12.64 -4.34
N VAL A 518 -1.63 -12.42 -3.07
CA VAL A 518 -2.89 -11.76 -2.68
C VAL A 518 -2.80 -10.26 -2.92
N ASP A 519 -1.69 -9.62 -2.59
CA ASP A 519 -1.47 -8.19 -2.87
C ASP A 519 -1.66 -7.86 -4.36
N ILE A 520 -1.14 -8.74 -5.24
CA ILE A 520 -1.34 -8.59 -6.68
C ILE A 520 -2.81 -8.80 -7.06
N LEU A 521 -3.45 -9.85 -6.52
CA LEU A 521 -4.84 -10.18 -6.83
C LEU A 521 -5.82 -9.09 -6.42
N VAL A 522 -5.55 -8.39 -5.30
CA VAL A 522 -6.38 -7.28 -4.80
C VAL A 522 -5.95 -5.91 -5.32
N GLU A 523 -5.08 -5.88 -6.32
CA GLU A 523 -4.61 -4.65 -6.96
C GLU A 523 -3.99 -3.63 -5.97
N SER A 524 -3.29 -4.11 -4.92
CA SER A 524 -2.58 -3.27 -3.94
C SER A 524 -1.49 -2.40 -4.61
N TYR A 525 -1.01 -2.82 -5.77
CA TYR A 525 -0.03 -2.10 -6.57
C TYR A 525 -0.69 -1.47 -7.79
N SER A 526 -0.69 -0.15 -7.91
CA SER A 526 -1.27 0.57 -9.05
C SER A 526 -0.63 0.22 -10.41
N ASN A 527 0.57 -0.37 -10.38
CA ASN A 527 1.38 -0.75 -11.55
C ASN A 527 1.60 -2.26 -11.68
N ASN A 528 1.01 -3.10 -10.82
CA ASN A 528 1.14 -4.56 -10.84
C ASN A 528 -0.23 -5.24 -10.80
N ILE A 529 -1.05 -4.99 -11.79
CA ILE A 529 -2.36 -5.63 -11.93
C ILE A 529 -2.17 -6.92 -12.72
N ARG A 530 -2.35 -8.10 -12.08
CA ARG A 530 -2.30 -9.44 -12.67
C ARG A 530 -3.66 -10.09 -12.56
N ARG A 531 -4.03 -10.81 -13.57
CA ARG A 531 -5.36 -11.43 -13.62
C ARG A 531 -5.31 -12.89 -14.02
N THR A 532 -4.20 -13.36 -14.58
CA THR A 532 -4.04 -14.78 -14.87
C THR A 532 -3.53 -15.54 -13.65
N MET A 533 -3.91 -16.80 -13.52
CA MET A 533 -3.44 -17.68 -12.45
C MET A 533 -1.91 -17.78 -12.46
N GLY A 534 -1.31 -17.92 -13.62
CA GLY A 534 0.14 -17.96 -13.79
C GLY A 534 0.81 -16.64 -13.43
N GLY A 535 0.25 -15.51 -13.88
CA GLY A 535 0.76 -14.17 -13.56
C GLY A 535 0.78 -13.88 -12.06
N VAL A 536 -0.29 -14.25 -11.34
CA VAL A 536 -0.36 -14.15 -9.86
C VAL A 536 0.67 -15.08 -9.22
N SER A 537 0.74 -16.34 -9.66
CA SER A 537 1.59 -17.38 -9.06
C SER A 537 3.09 -17.09 -9.24
N ILE A 538 3.53 -16.64 -10.44
CA ILE A 538 4.96 -16.40 -10.69
C ILE A 538 5.47 -15.18 -9.91
N ASN A 539 4.67 -14.12 -9.78
CA ASN A 539 5.08 -12.95 -9.01
C ASN A 539 5.24 -13.31 -7.52
N GLY A 540 4.29 -14.01 -6.94
CA GLY A 540 4.42 -14.47 -5.56
C GLY A 540 5.61 -15.39 -5.35
N SER A 541 5.84 -16.31 -6.29
CA SER A 541 7.02 -17.20 -6.25
C SER A 541 8.33 -16.41 -6.37
N MET A 542 8.40 -15.40 -7.24
CA MET A 542 9.59 -14.55 -7.37
C MET A 542 9.88 -13.75 -6.10
N LYS A 543 8.85 -13.37 -5.34
CA LYS A 543 9.02 -12.76 -4.02
C LYS A 543 9.76 -13.68 -3.05
N VAL A 544 9.53 -14.98 -3.14
CA VAL A 544 10.30 -15.98 -2.37
C VAL A 544 11.80 -15.87 -2.68
N LEU A 545 12.19 -15.71 -3.95
CA LEU A 545 13.60 -15.55 -4.36
C LEU A 545 14.26 -14.29 -3.82
N ASP A 546 13.50 -13.27 -3.51
CA ASP A 546 14.01 -12.00 -2.96
C ASP A 546 14.53 -12.15 -1.51
N GLN A 547 14.29 -13.27 -0.85
CA GLN A 547 14.60 -13.47 0.57
C GLN A 547 16.09 -13.66 0.89
N GLY A 548 16.96 -13.79 -0.03
CA GLY A 548 18.43 -13.72 0.09
C GLY A 548 19.20 -14.46 1.20
N ALA A 549 18.58 -14.85 2.30
CA ALA A 549 19.26 -15.26 3.53
C ALA A 549 19.58 -16.76 3.61
N ASN A 550 18.67 -17.67 3.23
CA ASN A 550 18.95 -19.10 3.12
C ASN A 550 18.69 -19.58 1.70
N GLN A 551 19.71 -19.54 0.87
CA GLN A 551 19.62 -19.88 -0.55
C GLN A 551 18.99 -21.27 -0.81
N ASN A 552 19.18 -22.26 0.07
CA ASN A 552 18.64 -23.60 -0.13
C ASN A 552 17.14 -23.66 0.18
N ALA A 553 16.67 -23.02 1.24
CA ALA A 553 15.25 -22.96 1.60
C ALA A 553 14.45 -22.15 0.58
N VAL A 554 14.97 -21.00 0.19
CA VAL A 554 14.40 -20.10 -0.82
C VAL A 554 14.30 -20.79 -2.17
N LYS A 555 15.41 -21.35 -2.69
CA LYS A 555 15.47 -22.07 -3.95
C LYS A 555 14.61 -23.32 -3.94
N GLY A 556 14.63 -24.07 -2.85
CA GLY A 556 13.81 -25.24 -2.68
C GLY A 556 12.33 -24.90 -2.71
N THR A 557 11.89 -23.88 -1.96
CA THR A 557 10.50 -23.43 -1.96
C THR A 557 10.06 -23.00 -3.35
N TYR A 558 10.80 -22.10 -3.98
CA TYR A 558 10.48 -21.60 -5.32
C TYR A 558 10.33 -22.72 -6.34
N ASN A 559 11.34 -23.60 -6.44
CA ASN A 559 11.37 -24.61 -7.49
C ASN A 559 10.41 -25.79 -7.28
N THR A 560 9.87 -25.96 -6.08
CA THR A 560 8.97 -27.08 -5.75
C THR A 560 7.57 -26.64 -5.31
N TRP A 561 7.27 -25.35 -5.41
CA TRP A 561 5.91 -24.83 -5.24
C TRP A 561 5.23 -24.81 -6.61
N ILE A 562 4.35 -25.78 -6.83
CA ILE A 562 3.84 -26.14 -8.14
C ILE A 562 2.48 -25.52 -8.36
N LEU A 563 2.31 -24.90 -9.54
CA LEU A 563 1.02 -24.43 -10.02
C LEU A 563 0.21 -25.59 -10.63
N TYR A 564 -0.79 -26.04 -9.95
CA TYR A 564 -1.81 -26.97 -10.46
C TYR A 564 -2.93 -26.17 -11.09
N GLY A 565 -3.15 -26.34 -12.38
CA GLY A 565 -4.15 -25.62 -13.15
C GLY A 565 -3.61 -25.05 -14.46
N ASP A 566 -4.46 -24.31 -15.14
CA ASP A 566 -4.16 -23.60 -16.38
C ASP A 566 -3.46 -22.27 -16.06
N PRO A 567 -2.20 -22.06 -16.44
CA PRO A 567 -1.48 -20.83 -16.15
C PRO A 567 -2.11 -19.59 -16.79
N THR A 568 -2.82 -19.78 -17.92
CA THR A 568 -3.43 -18.69 -18.69
C THR A 568 -4.86 -18.36 -18.25
N LEU A 569 -5.39 -19.09 -17.26
CA LEU A 569 -6.76 -18.87 -16.76
C LEU A 569 -6.87 -17.51 -16.07
N THR A 570 -7.82 -16.68 -16.51
CA THR A 570 -8.12 -15.40 -15.87
C THR A 570 -8.90 -15.62 -14.58
N LEU A 571 -8.26 -15.36 -13.42
CA LEU A 571 -8.93 -15.39 -12.12
C LEU A 571 -10.02 -14.31 -12.05
N ARG A 572 -11.11 -14.59 -11.33
CA ARG A 572 -12.24 -13.67 -11.16
C ARG A 572 -12.47 -13.40 -9.68
N ASN A 573 -12.78 -12.18 -9.34
CA ASN A 573 -13.04 -11.71 -7.97
C ASN A 573 -14.26 -10.77 -7.89
N ALA A 574 -15.08 -10.77 -8.91
CA ALA A 574 -16.36 -10.09 -8.93
C ALA A 574 -17.38 -10.86 -9.79
N VAL A 575 -18.64 -10.61 -9.55
CA VAL A 575 -19.75 -11.14 -10.36
C VAL A 575 -19.60 -10.65 -11.82
N PRO A 576 -19.64 -11.55 -12.82
CA PRO A 576 -19.44 -11.16 -14.21
C PRO A 576 -20.49 -10.18 -14.71
N ALA A 577 -20.03 -9.05 -15.25
CA ALA A 577 -20.89 -7.99 -15.75
C ALA A 577 -21.06 -8.06 -17.28
N ASP A 578 -22.21 -7.61 -17.81
CA ASP A 578 -22.45 -7.50 -19.24
C ASP A 578 -21.56 -6.43 -19.90
N MET A 579 -21.02 -6.76 -21.07
CA MET A 579 -20.22 -5.85 -21.88
C MET A 579 -21.04 -5.03 -22.89
N ASN A 580 -22.30 -5.37 -23.08
CA ASN A 580 -23.17 -4.76 -24.09
C ASN A 580 -22.56 -4.82 -25.49
N VAL A 581 -22.17 -6.04 -25.90
CA VAL A 581 -21.50 -6.25 -27.19
C VAL A 581 -22.46 -6.11 -28.36
N SER A 582 -22.02 -5.41 -29.39
CA SER A 582 -22.68 -5.31 -30.66
C SER A 582 -21.71 -5.33 -31.84
N SER A 583 -22.08 -5.98 -32.92
CA SER A 583 -21.29 -6.07 -34.16
C SER A 583 -22.17 -6.30 -35.36
N ALA A 584 -21.62 -6.21 -36.57
CA ALA A 584 -22.30 -6.69 -37.79
C ALA A 584 -22.48 -8.21 -37.72
N GLY A 585 -23.63 -8.73 -38.17
CA GLY A 585 -23.88 -10.17 -38.24
C GLY A 585 -23.20 -10.88 -39.41
N SER A 586 -22.53 -10.14 -40.30
CA SER A 586 -21.83 -10.65 -41.46
C SER A 586 -20.68 -9.77 -41.90
N MET A 587 -19.75 -10.33 -42.64
CA MET A 587 -18.65 -9.65 -43.34
C MET A 587 -18.45 -10.22 -44.73
N ASN A 588 -17.79 -9.47 -45.62
CA ASN A 588 -17.50 -9.92 -46.97
C ASN A 588 -16.26 -10.82 -47.02
N THR A 589 -16.17 -11.69 -48.02
CA THR A 589 -14.98 -12.53 -48.32
C THR A 589 -13.71 -11.71 -48.55
N THR A 590 -13.81 -10.42 -48.81
CA THR A 590 -12.69 -9.49 -49.07
C THR A 590 -12.39 -8.58 -47.89
N ALA A 591 -13.14 -8.69 -46.79
CA ALA A 591 -12.94 -7.86 -45.62
C ALA A 591 -11.57 -8.15 -44.98
N THR A 592 -10.89 -7.10 -44.52
CA THR A 592 -9.59 -7.19 -43.82
C THR A 592 -9.66 -6.61 -42.40
N SER A 593 -10.84 -6.16 -41.99
CA SER A 593 -11.11 -5.72 -40.63
C SER A 593 -12.57 -5.95 -40.24
N PHE A 594 -12.81 -6.01 -38.94
CA PHE A 594 -14.15 -6.16 -38.36
C PHE A 594 -14.28 -5.37 -37.09
N THR A 595 -15.27 -4.49 -37.02
CA THR A 595 -15.47 -3.64 -35.85
C THR A 595 -16.43 -4.29 -34.85
N VAL A 596 -16.06 -4.25 -33.58
CA VAL A 596 -16.83 -4.73 -32.43
C VAL A 596 -17.00 -3.59 -31.45
N ASN A 597 -18.21 -3.32 -31.02
CA ASN A 597 -18.51 -2.34 -29.99
C ASN A 597 -18.90 -3.08 -28.70
N ALA A 598 -18.38 -2.66 -27.57
CA ALA A 598 -18.65 -3.20 -26.25
C ALA A 598 -18.54 -2.08 -25.22
N ALA A 599 -19.62 -1.36 -24.97
CA ALA A 599 -19.63 -0.12 -24.19
C ALA A 599 -19.04 -0.28 -22.78
N ASN A 600 -19.22 -1.45 -22.16
CA ASN A 600 -18.70 -1.79 -20.84
C ASN A 600 -17.54 -2.82 -20.92
N GLY A 601 -16.89 -2.93 -22.07
CA GLY A 601 -15.93 -3.97 -22.40
C GLY A 601 -14.47 -3.52 -22.39
N ASN A 602 -14.13 -2.33 -21.91
CA ASN A 602 -12.73 -1.86 -21.92
C ASN A 602 -11.80 -2.88 -21.28
N GLY A 603 -10.66 -3.17 -21.94
CA GLY A 603 -9.71 -4.17 -21.55
C GLY A 603 -10.10 -5.63 -21.89
N ALA A 604 -11.27 -5.85 -22.47
CA ALA A 604 -11.65 -7.16 -23.02
C ALA A 604 -11.06 -7.38 -24.41
N LEU A 605 -10.74 -8.62 -24.73
CA LEU A 605 -10.23 -9.01 -26.05
C LEU A 605 -11.37 -9.48 -26.94
N ALA A 606 -11.53 -8.87 -28.10
CA ALA A 606 -12.44 -9.33 -29.16
C ALA A 606 -11.65 -10.15 -30.17
N THR A 607 -12.04 -11.41 -30.40
CA THR A 607 -11.37 -12.36 -31.27
C THR A 607 -12.29 -12.93 -32.31
N LEU A 608 -11.85 -12.98 -33.55
CA LEU A 608 -12.49 -13.74 -34.62
C LEU A 608 -11.71 -15.05 -34.83
N THR A 609 -12.43 -16.18 -34.80
CA THR A 609 -11.88 -17.49 -35.15
C THR A 609 -12.64 -18.09 -36.31
N ARG A 610 -11.94 -18.85 -37.15
CA ARG A 610 -12.51 -19.62 -38.25
C ARG A 610 -11.85 -20.99 -38.32
N ASP A 611 -12.65 -22.02 -38.44
CA ASP A 611 -12.17 -23.42 -38.53
C ASP A 611 -11.22 -23.81 -37.37
N GLY A 612 -11.45 -23.22 -36.16
CA GLY A 612 -10.65 -23.43 -34.97
C GLY A 612 -9.35 -22.59 -34.87
N GLU A 613 -9.06 -21.74 -35.88
CA GLU A 613 -7.87 -20.90 -35.89
C GLU A 613 -8.21 -19.42 -35.72
N ILE A 614 -7.31 -18.67 -35.10
CA ILE A 614 -7.43 -17.23 -34.88
C ILE A 614 -7.28 -16.51 -36.22
N MET A 615 -8.29 -15.78 -36.63
CA MET A 615 -8.20 -14.85 -37.76
C MET A 615 -7.51 -13.55 -37.35
N GLY A 616 -7.89 -12.99 -36.22
CA GLY A 616 -7.34 -11.79 -35.63
C GLY A 616 -7.99 -11.49 -34.28
N SER A 617 -7.34 -10.65 -33.49
CA SER A 617 -7.82 -10.16 -32.19
C SER A 617 -7.54 -8.68 -32.04
N ALA A 618 -8.33 -7.98 -31.23
CA ALA A 618 -8.09 -6.60 -30.82
C ALA A 618 -8.72 -6.33 -29.45
N GLU A 619 -8.02 -5.57 -28.64
CA GLU A 619 -8.52 -5.13 -27.33
C GLU A 619 -9.63 -4.09 -27.50
N ILE A 620 -10.66 -4.16 -26.66
CA ILE A 620 -11.70 -3.13 -26.54
C ILE A 620 -11.11 -1.93 -25.81
N VAL A 621 -10.91 -0.85 -26.53
CA VAL A 621 -10.44 0.43 -25.99
C VAL A 621 -11.51 1.48 -26.24
N ASN A 622 -11.90 2.20 -25.18
CA ASN A 622 -12.98 3.20 -25.26
C ASN A 622 -14.28 2.63 -25.85
N GLY A 623 -14.62 1.39 -25.49
CA GLY A 623 -15.86 0.73 -25.89
C GLY A 623 -15.87 0.17 -27.31
N SER A 624 -14.76 0.09 -28.01
CA SER A 624 -14.70 -0.46 -29.36
C SER A 624 -13.36 -1.14 -29.66
N ALA A 625 -13.39 -2.13 -30.56
CA ALA A 625 -12.21 -2.75 -31.17
C ALA A 625 -12.36 -2.85 -32.66
N ASN A 626 -11.25 -2.75 -33.39
CA ASN A 626 -11.20 -3.02 -34.83
C ASN A 626 -10.22 -4.18 -35.08
N ILE A 627 -10.76 -5.39 -35.23
CA ILE A 627 -9.98 -6.60 -35.46
C ILE A 627 -9.47 -6.57 -36.89
N THR A 628 -8.15 -6.69 -37.11
CA THR A 628 -7.52 -6.77 -38.42
C THR A 628 -7.11 -8.22 -38.71
N PHE A 629 -7.30 -8.65 -39.96
CA PHE A 629 -7.00 -10.02 -40.39
C PHE A 629 -6.78 -10.11 -41.90
N ALA A 630 -6.25 -11.23 -42.38
CA ALA A 630 -6.17 -11.54 -43.81
C ALA A 630 -7.57 -11.83 -44.36
N ALA A 631 -7.90 -11.31 -45.53
CA ALA A 631 -9.21 -11.51 -46.17
C ALA A 631 -9.60 -13.00 -46.18
N PRO A 632 -10.84 -13.37 -45.75
CA PRO A 632 -11.28 -14.76 -45.68
C PRO A 632 -11.24 -15.53 -47.03
N GLY A 633 -11.41 -14.85 -48.13
CA GLY A 633 -11.30 -15.39 -49.48
C GLY A 633 -12.48 -16.31 -49.89
N THR A 634 -13.10 -17.01 -48.98
CA THR A 634 -14.20 -17.95 -49.17
C THR A 634 -15.37 -17.66 -48.22
N THR A 635 -16.59 -18.00 -48.66
CA THR A 635 -17.79 -17.94 -47.80
C THR A 635 -17.77 -18.99 -46.72
N GLY A 636 -18.49 -18.78 -45.62
CA GLY A 636 -18.56 -19.67 -44.46
C GLY A 636 -19.02 -18.90 -43.23
N THR A 637 -18.52 -19.32 -42.10
CA THR A 637 -18.77 -18.65 -40.82
C THR A 637 -17.46 -18.42 -40.05
N ALA A 638 -17.44 -17.36 -39.26
CA ALA A 638 -16.45 -17.13 -38.23
C ALA A 638 -17.17 -17.02 -36.88
N THR A 639 -16.46 -17.29 -35.80
CA THR A 639 -16.97 -17.06 -34.43
C THR A 639 -16.32 -15.80 -33.89
N LEU A 640 -17.16 -14.85 -33.49
CA LEU A 640 -16.71 -13.69 -32.68
C LEU A 640 -16.85 -14.04 -31.22
N THR A 641 -15.76 -13.92 -30.46
CA THR A 641 -15.79 -14.03 -28.99
C THR A 641 -15.22 -12.75 -28.39
N VAL A 642 -15.90 -12.21 -27.36
CA VAL A 642 -15.38 -11.11 -26.55
C VAL A 642 -15.23 -11.63 -25.14
N PHE A 643 -13.99 -11.67 -24.66
CA PHE A 643 -13.59 -12.20 -23.36
C PHE A 643 -12.91 -11.12 -22.52
N GLY A 644 -13.29 -10.99 -21.25
CA GLY A 644 -12.73 -9.97 -20.38
C GLY A 644 -12.80 -10.30 -18.89
N TYR A 645 -11.91 -9.68 -18.13
CA TYR A 645 -11.83 -9.81 -16.68
C TYR A 645 -13.13 -9.38 -16.00
N ASN A 646 -13.70 -10.25 -15.15
CA ASN A 646 -14.97 -10.00 -14.47
C ASN A 646 -16.13 -9.64 -15.41
N LYS A 647 -16.10 -10.15 -16.64
CA LYS A 647 -17.14 -9.94 -17.66
C LYS A 647 -17.77 -11.25 -18.06
N LYS A 648 -19.04 -11.20 -18.44
CA LYS A 648 -19.69 -12.33 -19.12
C LYS A 648 -19.05 -12.51 -20.48
N THR A 649 -18.66 -13.72 -20.79
CA THR A 649 -18.16 -14.04 -22.13
C THR A 649 -19.25 -13.91 -23.15
N TYR A 650 -19.00 -13.17 -24.22
CA TYR A 650 -19.92 -13.02 -25.35
C TYR A 650 -19.41 -13.83 -26.54
N THR A 651 -20.31 -14.60 -27.15
CA THR A 651 -19.97 -15.36 -28.37
C THR A 651 -21.13 -15.27 -29.36
N THR A 652 -20.78 -15.04 -30.62
CA THR A 652 -21.76 -15.03 -31.74
C THR A 652 -21.14 -15.49 -33.05
N THR A 653 -21.97 -15.94 -33.98
CA THR A 653 -21.56 -16.35 -35.33
C THR A 653 -21.61 -15.18 -36.27
N ILE A 654 -20.55 -14.96 -37.05
CA ILE A 654 -20.46 -13.97 -38.11
C ILE A 654 -20.48 -14.70 -39.48
N ASN A 655 -21.44 -14.37 -40.32
CA ASN A 655 -21.52 -14.96 -41.65
C ASN A 655 -20.52 -14.31 -42.61
N ILE A 656 -19.71 -15.12 -43.29
CA ILE A 656 -18.81 -14.66 -44.34
C ILE A 656 -19.54 -14.84 -45.70
N VAL A 657 -19.91 -13.76 -46.31
CA VAL A 657 -20.71 -13.76 -47.53
C VAL A 657 -19.91 -13.27 -48.71
N GLN A 658 -20.20 -13.78 -49.90
CA GLN A 658 -19.59 -13.28 -51.15
C GLN A 658 -20.17 -11.87 -51.43
N GLY A 659 -19.28 -10.90 -51.67
CA GLY A 659 -19.72 -9.55 -52.01
C GLY A 659 -20.62 -9.58 -53.23
N SER A 660 -21.90 -9.32 -53.03
CA SER A 660 -22.82 -8.86 -54.09
C SER A 660 -22.48 -7.41 -54.43
N THR A 661 -22.99 -6.89 -55.53
CA THR A 661 -23.00 -5.42 -55.79
C THR A 661 -23.33 -4.70 -54.49
N PRO A 662 -22.51 -3.72 -54.07
CA PRO A 662 -22.62 -3.12 -52.74
C PRO A 662 -24.05 -2.70 -52.46
N ASP A 663 -24.60 -3.21 -51.35
CA ASP A 663 -25.89 -2.68 -50.82
C ASP A 663 -25.70 -1.20 -50.49
N PRO A 664 -26.74 -0.38 -50.57
CA PRO A 664 -26.67 1.02 -50.17
C PRO A 664 -26.03 1.15 -48.79
N VAL A 665 -25.04 2.02 -48.68
CA VAL A 665 -24.41 2.31 -47.38
C VAL A 665 -25.46 2.85 -46.43
N SER A 666 -25.46 2.33 -45.20
CA SER A 666 -26.25 2.90 -44.12
C SER A 666 -25.34 3.03 -42.87
N VAL A 667 -25.66 3.98 -42.03
CA VAL A 667 -24.90 4.22 -40.81
C VAL A 667 -25.89 4.44 -39.64
N SER A 668 -25.60 3.79 -38.52
CA SER A 668 -26.22 4.08 -37.24
C SER A 668 -25.18 4.68 -36.30
N VAL A 669 -25.62 5.62 -35.47
CA VAL A 669 -24.69 6.23 -34.48
C VAL A 669 -25.33 6.27 -33.10
N SER A 670 -24.49 6.14 -32.08
CA SER A 670 -24.86 6.29 -30.69
C SER A 670 -23.73 6.92 -29.91
N ALA A 671 -24.04 7.49 -28.76
CA ALA A 671 -23.05 7.82 -27.77
C ALA A 671 -23.07 6.77 -26.65
N ALA A 672 -21.93 6.27 -26.22
CA ALA A 672 -21.81 5.28 -25.13
C ALA A 672 -22.44 5.84 -23.84
N ALA A 673 -22.20 7.09 -23.56
CA ALA A 673 -22.92 7.88 -22.56
C ALA A 673 -23.55 9.09 -23.27
N PRO A 674 -24.88 9.06 -23.56
CA PRO A 674 -25.54 10.18 -24.21
C PRO A 674 -25.69 11.42 -23.32
N ILE A 675 -25.42 11.28 -22.05
CA ILE A 675 -25.40 12.35 -21.06
C ILE A 675 -24.05 12.24 -20.33
N ILE A 676 -23.32 13.35 -20.23
CA ILE A 676 -22.05 13.44 -19.54
C ILE A 676 -22.00 14.66 -18.63
N ALA A 677 -21.19 14.61 -17.60
CA ALA A 677 -20.85 15.80 -16.82
C ALA A 677 -19.99 16.77 -17.65
N GLN A 678 -20.04 18.04 -17.34
CA GLN A 678 -19.13 19.05 -17.90
C GLN A 678 -17.67 18.67 -17.64
N GLY A 679 -16.85 18.66 -18.69
CA GLY A 679 -15.46 18.20 -18.65
C GLY A 679 -15.30 16.69 -18.80
N GLY A 680 -16.40 15.94 -18.82
CA GLY A 680 -16.40 14.51 -19.09
C GLY A 680 -16.25 14.20 -20.59
N SER A 681 -16.08 12.92 -20.88
CA SER A 681 -15.98 12.42 -22.25
C SER A 681 -16.93 11.26 -22.48
N THR A 682 -17.28 11.02 -23.72
CA THR A 682 -18.03 9.83 -24.15
C THR A 682 -17.52 9.35 -25.48
N GLN A 683 -17.59 8.06 -25.70
CA GLN A 683 -17.32 7.52 -27.02
C GLN A 683 -18.55 7.63 -27.91
N LEU A 684 -18.37 8.16 -29.11
CA LEU A 684 -19.35 8.05 -30.17
C LEU A 684 -19.09 6.75 -30.93
N ASN A 685 -20.12 6.03 -31.23
CA ASN A 685 -20.04 4.76 -31.95
C ASN A 685 -20.81 4.87 -33.27
N ALA A 686 -20.15 4.67 -34.37
CA ALA A 686 -20.78 4.56 -35.67
C ALA A 686 -20.68 3.11 -36.18
N ALA A 687 -21.81 2.50 -36.49
CA ALA A 687 -21.85 1.21 -37.15
C ALA A 687 -22.36 1.40 -38.56
N ALA A 688 -21.53 1.11 -39.56
CA ALA A 688 -21.88 1.19 -40.97
C ALA A 688 -22.18 -0.19 -41.53
N THR A 689 -23.14 -0.27 -42.43
CA THR A 689 -23.50 -1.50 -43.18
C THR A 689 -23.67 -1.19 -44.64
N GLY A 690 -23.60 -2.20 -45.54
CA GLY A 690 -23.63 -2.02 -46.97
C GLY A 690 -22.31 -1.55 -47.57
N GLY A 691 -22.30 -1.03 -48.80
CA GLY A 691 -21.06 -0.65 -49.48
C GLY A 691 -20.19 -1.85 -49.87
N ASP A 692 -18.88 -1.65 -49.93
CA ASP A 692 -17.89 -2.71 -50.21
C ASP A 692 -17.26 -3.31 -48.95
N GLY A 693 -17.75 -2.89 -47.76
CA GLY A 693 -17.21 -3.31 -46.47
C GLY A 693 -16.04 -2.48 -45.98
N SER A 694 -15.52 -1.55 -46.78
CA SER A 694 -14.49 -0.59 -46.37
C SER A 694 -15.14 0.76 -46.10
N TYR A 695 -14.97 1.30 -44.89
CA TYR A 695 -15.64 2.53 -44.50
C TYR A 695 -14.67 3.62 -44.13
N THR A 696 -14.93 4.84 -44.63
CA THR A 696 -14.30 6.03 -44.10
C THR A 696 -15.34 6.85 -43.37
N TYR A 697 -14.98 7.41 -42.24
CA TYR A 697 -15.86 8.15 -41.33
C TYR A 697 -15.47 9.62 -41.32
N SER A 698 -16.45 10.47 -41.19
CA SER A 698 -16.26 11.91 -40.99
C SER A 698 -17.31 12.42 -40.03
N TRP A 699 -16.89 12.96 -38.90
CA TRP A 699 -17.79 13.50 -37.89
C TRP A 699 -17.74 15.04 -37.88
N THR A 700 -18.88 15.66 -37.68
CA THR A 700 -19.06 17.11 -37.56
C THR A 700 -20.03 17.45 -36.43
N PRO A 701 -19.70 18.40 -35.54
CA PRO A 701 -18.44 19.17 -35.45
C PRO A 701 -17.24 18.37 -35.01
N ALA A 702 -16.05 18.69 -35.51
CA ALA A 702 -14.82 17.97 -35.21
C ALA A 702 -14.06 18.52 -33.99
N ALA A 703 -14.34 19.75 -33.57
CA ALA A 703 -13.51 20.50 -32.61
C ALA A 703 -13.41 19.86 -31.19
N SER A 704 -14.43 19.05 -30.81
CA SER A 704 -14.48 18.37 -29.53
C SER A 704 -14.24 16.85 -29.64
N LEU A 705 -13.68 16.40 -30.77
CA LEU A 705 -13.37 15.00 -31.02
C LEU A 705 -11.85 14.78 -31.03
N ASN A 706 -11.40 13.67 -30.45
CA ASN A 706 -10.00 13.28 -30.50
C ASN A 706 -9.53 12.96 -31.94
N ASN A 707 -10.44 12.40 -32.75
CA ASN A 707 -10.22 12.13 -34.19
C ASN A 707 -11.57 12.03 -34.90
N ALA A 708 -11.89 12.98 -35.76
CA ALA A 708 -13.16 13.03 -36.46
C ALA A 708 -13.28 12.03 -37.64
N ASN A 709 -12.22 11.28 -37.96
CA ASN A 709 -12.17 10.42 -39.14
C ASN A 709 -12.15 8.92 -38.80
N ILE A 710 -12.53 8.55 -37.59
CA ILE A 710 -12.62 7.14 -37.13
C ILE A 710 -14.08 6.79 -36.80
N ALA A 711 -14.39 5.49 -36.78
CA ALA A 711 -15.74 5.01 -36.46
C ALA A 711 -16.15 5.42 -35.03
N ASN A 712 -15.21 5.41 -34.08
CA ASN A 712 -15.50 5.53 -32.67
C ASN A 712 -14.65 6.63 -32.02
N PRO A 713 -14.86 7.92 -32.35
CA PRO A 713 -14.13 9.02 -31.72
C PRO A 713 -14.57 9.23 -30.28
N ILE A 714 -13.65 9.71 -29.46
CA ILE A 714 -13.98 10.24 -28.13
C ILE A 714 -14.40 11.69 -28.28
N ALA A 715 -15.60 12.01 -27.80
CA ALA A 715 -16.15 13.35 -27.76
C ALA A 715 -16.00 13.94 -26.35
N THR A 716 -15.48 15.18 -26.29
CA THR A 716 -15.32 15.98 -25.07
C THR A 716 -15.99 17.35 -25.25
N PRO A 717 -17.32 17.39 -25.51
CA PRO A 717 -17.99 18.64 -25.72
C PRO A 717 -18.09 19.44 -24.42
N THR A 718 -17.95 20.75 -24.52
CA THR A 718 -18.16 21.67 -23.41
C THR A 718 -19.63 22.15 -23.32
N GLU A 719 -20.41 21.90 -24.35
CA GLU A 719 -21.83 22.23 -24.49
C GLU A 719 -22.58 21.02 -25.08
N THR A 720 -23.87 20.91 -24.80
CA THR A 720 -24.73 19.90 -25.46
C THR A 720 -24.56 20.00 -26.97
N THR A 721 -24.04 18.92 -27.54
CA THR A 721 -23.60 18.93 -28.96
C THR A 721 -24.23 17.77 -29.73
N THR A 722 -24.80 18.07 -30.89
CA THR A 722 -25.26 17.06 -31.85
C THR A 722 -24.18 16.81 -32.89
N TYR A 723 -23.70 15.58 -32.93
CA TYR A 723 -22.70 15.13 -33.88
C TYR A 723 -23.37 14.43 -35.08
N THR A 724 -22.94 14.76 -36.26
CA THR A 724 -23.31 14.11 -37.50
C THR A 724 -22.14 13.22 -37.96
N CYS A 725 -22.38 11.94 -38.14
CA CYS A 725 -21.41 11.04 -38.76
C CYS A 725 -21.80 10.82 -40.23
N THR A 726 -20.89 11.07 -41.13
CA THR A 726 -20.97 10.70 -42.53
C THR A 726 -20.02 9.54 -42.80
N VAL A 727 -20.53 8.46 -43.34
CA VAL A 727 -19.76 7.28 -43.75
C VAL A 727 -19.72 7.20 -45.26
N THR A 728 -18.53 6.94 -45.82
CA THR A 728 -18.33 6.69 -47.23
C THR A 728 -17.78 5.29 -47.45
N SER A 729 -18.34 4.52 -48.38
CA SER A 729 -17.90 3.20 -48.84
C SER A 729 -18.13 3.08 -50.34
N ALA A 730 -17.09 2.71 -51.10
CA ALA A 730 -17.17 2.54 -52.54
C ALA A 730 -17.86 3.70 -53.30
N SER A 731 -17.64 4.95 -52.95
CA SER A 731 -18.28 6.17 -53.48
C SER A 731 -19.74 6.42 -53.06
N MET A 732 -20.34 5.57 -52.24
CA MET A 732 -21.64 5.81 -51.60
C MET A 732 -21.44 6.47 -50.24
N THR A 733 -22.41 7.31 -49.86
CA THR A 733 -22.38 8.00 -48.56
C THR A 733 -23.71 7.84 -47.83
N ALA A 734 -23.62 7.75 -46.51
CA ALA A 734 -24.77 7.83 -45.60
C ALA A 734 -24.43 8.71 -44.39
N SER A 735 -25.42 9.38 -43.84
CA SER A 735 -25.19 10.24 -42.64
C SER A 735 -26.33 10.08 -41.63
N THR A 736 -25.96 10.13 -40.36
CA THR A 736 -26.92 10.17 -39.24
C THR A 736 -26.37 10.94 -38.06
N THR A 737 -27.18 11.21 -37.06
CA THR A 737 -26.80 12.08 -35.95
C THR A 737 -26.98 11.42 -34.58
N CYS A 738 -26.16 11.78 -33.62
CA CYS A 738 -26.40 11.54 -32.19
C CYS A 738 -26.08 12.81 -31.37
N THR A 739 -26.76 12.97 -30.26
CA THR A 739 -26.57 14.12 -29.37
C THR A 739 -25.93 13.67 -28.06
N VAL A 740 -24.92 14.41 -27.65
CA VAL A 740 -24.32 14.29 -26.32
C VAL A 740 -24.77 15.49 -25.49
N THR A 741 -25.52 15.22 -24.45
CA THR A 741 -26.00 16.21 -23.49
C THR A 741 -24.97 16.44 -22.42
N VAL A 742 -24.61 17.70 -22.15
CA VAL A 742 -23.62 18.06 -21.10
C VAL A 742 -24.34 18.65 -19.89
N VAL A 743 -24.20 17.99 -18.74
CA VAL A 743 -24.70 18.50 -17.47
C VAL A 743 -23.67 19.45 -16.92
N LYS A 744 -23.99 20.73 -16.94
CA LYS A 744 -23.05 21.79 -16.49
C LYS A 744 -23.10 21.96 -14.99
N ALA A 745 -21.94 22.35 -14.44
CA ALA A 745 -21.88 22.82 -13.07
C ALA A 745 -22.82 24.04 -12.87
N PRO A 746 -23.53 24.14 -11.75
CA PRO A 746 -24.21 25.38 -11.36
C PRO A 746 -23.16 26.53 -11.30
N ALA A 747 -23.53 27.69 -11.82
CA ALA A 747 -22.61 28.82 -11.89
C ALA A 747 -22.99 29.90 -10.87
N ASN A 748 -22.05 30.79 -10.57
CA ASN A 748 -22.27 31.97 -9.74
C ASN A 748 -22.91 31.66 -8.40
N LEU A 749 -22.48 30.56 -7.75
CA LEU A 749 -22.87 30.26 -6.39
C LEU A 749 -22.40 31.40 -5.48
N THR A 750 -23.31 31.93 -4.69
CA THR A 750 -23.08 32.95 -3.67
C THR A 750 -23.69 32.48 -2.35
N ALA A 751 -23.11 32.96 -1.24
CA ALA A 751 -23.62 32.73 0.09
C ALA A 751 -23.71 34.07 0.84
N GLU A 752 -24.81 34.29 1.56
CA GLU A 752 -25.06 35.50 2.35
C GLU A 752 -25.58 35.07 3.74
N VAL A 753 -24.99 35.60 4.80
CA VAL A 753 -25.50 35.39 6.17
C VAL A 753 -26.70 36.30 6.40
N ARG A 754 -27.79 35.72 6.91
CA ARG A 754 -29.00 36.42 7.34
C ARG A 754 -29.41 35.95 8.72
N ASN A 755 -30.16 36.79 9.43
CA ASN A 755 -30.69 36.48 10.75
C ASN A 755 -29.61 35.96 11.74
N GLU A 756 -28.38 36.48 11.64
CA GLU A 756 -27.21 36.16 12.44
C GLU A 756 -26.61 34.78 12.19
N ASN A 757 -27.36 33.72 11.91
CA ASN A 757 -26.88 32.34 11.78
C ASN A 757 -27.46 31.56 10.59
N ASP A 758 -28.29 32.18 9.76
CA ASP A 758 -28.81 31.54 8.54
C ASP A 758 -27.92 31.86 7.32
N ILE A 759 -27.60 30.85 6.53
CA ILE A 759 -26.79 31.01 5.31
C ILE A 759 -27.71 30.81 4.09
N VAL A 760 -27.92 31.85 3.32
CA VAL A 760 -28.69 31.80 2.08
C VAL A 760 -27.76 31.59 0.89
N LEU A 761 -27.90 30.45 0.24
CA LEU A 761 -27.18 30.09 -0.97
C LEU A 761 -28.03 30.45 -2.21
N THR A 762 -27.40 31.02 -3.24
CA THR A 762 -28.03 31.33 -4.51
C THR A 762 -27.09 31.03 -5.64
N TRP A 763 -27.60 30.38 -6.71
CA TRP A 763 -26.81 30.00 -7.89
C TRP A 763 -27.61 30.16 -9.17
N GLU A 764 -26.93 30.18 -10.31
CA GLU A 764 -27.57 30.13 -11.61
C GLU A 764 -27.96 28.69 -11.98
N ALA A 765 -29.14 28.56 -12.61
CA ALA A 765 -29.65 27.27 -13.01
C ALA A 765 -28.73 26.57 -14.02
N ALA A 766 -28.26 25.36 -13.68
CA ALA A 766 -27.73 24.44 -14.69
C ALA A 766 -28.82 23.99 -15.65
N ASN A 767 -28.48 23.79 -16.91
CA ASN A 767 -29.45 23.31 -17.90
C ASN A 767 -28.75 22.30 -18.84
N PRO A 768 -29.18 21.04 -18.92
CA PRO A 768 -30.38 20.49 -18.26
C PRO A 768 -30.15 20.14 -16.78
N VAL A 769 -31.20 20.17 -15.98
CA VAL A 769 -31.18 19.83 -14.55
C VAL A 769 -32.51 19.21 -14.11
N THR A 770 -32.43 18.25 -13.20
CA THR A 770 -33.61 17.67 -12.53
C THR A 770 -33.66 18.14 -11.07
N SER A 771 -32.51 18.17 -10.40
CA SER A 771 -32.37 18.60 -9.02
C SER A 771 -30.94 19.02 -8.73
N TYR A 772 -30.73 19.57 -7.52
CA TYR A 772 -29.44 19.93 -7.00
C TYR A 772 -29.17 19.25 -5.66
N THR A 773 -27.88 19.03 -5.37
CA THR A 773 -27.36 18.65 -4.06
C THR A 773 -26.42 19.72 -3.56
N ILE A 774 -26.56 20.10 -2.29
CA ILE A 774 -25.70 21.05 -1.60
C ILE A 774 -24.70 20.29 -0.75
N TYR A 775 -23.43 20.67 -0.87
CA TYR A 775 -22.33 20.21 -0.04
C TYR A 775 -21.87 21.34 0.85
N ARG A 776 -21.60 21.00 2.13
CA ARG A 776 -20.93 21.87 3.09
C ARG A 776 -19.68 21.15 3.55
N ASP A 777 -18.51 21.78 3.42
CA ASP A 777 -17.21 21.24 3.81
C ASP A 777 -16.90 19.86 3.19
N ASN A 778 -17.30 19.70 1.92
CA ASN A 778 -17.27 18.47 1.13
C ASN A 778 -18.26 17.36 1.53
N GLU A 779 -19.08 17.54 2.56
CA GLU A 779 -20.14 16.60 2.93
C GLU A 779 -21.48 17.00 2.34
N GLU A 780 -22.25 16.04 1.86
CA GLU A 780 -23.61 16.24 1.37
C GLU A 780 -24.52 16.61 2.55
N ILE A 781 -25.20 17.76 2.45
CA ILE A 781 -26.13 18.19 3.51
C ILE A 781 -27.59 18.19 3.04
N TYR A 782 -27.86 18.46 1.78
CA TYR A 782 -29.20 18.46 1.22
C TYR A 782 -29.17 17.98 -0.23
N ASN A 783 -30.16 17.18 -0.61
CA ASN A 783 -30.35 16.72 -1.99
C ASN A 783 -31.78 16.87 -2.48
N GLY A 784 -31.98 16.67 -3.78
CA GLY A 784 -33.30 16.75 -4.41
C GLY A 784 -33.88 18.17 -4.53
N ILE A 785 -33.08 19.22 -4.36
CA ILE A 785 -33.51 20.62 -4.43
C ILE A 785 -33.78 20.97 -5.87
N THR A 786 -34.93 21.60 -6.14
CA THR A 786 -35.34 22.03 -7.51
C THR A 786 -35.23 23.55 -7.70
N ALA A 787 -35.12 24.31 -6.64
CA ALA A 787 -34.91 25.77 -6.66
C ALA A 787 -33.41 26.10 -6.84
N THR A 788 -33.15 27.34 -7.26
CA THR A 788 -31.78 27.89 -7.39
C THR A 788 -31.37 28.79 -6.21
N THR A 789 -32.11 28.68 -5.13
CA THR A 789 -31.80 29.32 -3.84
C THR A 789 -32.21 28.35 -2.74
N PHE A 790 -31.43 28.33 -1.65
CA PHE A 790 -31.67 27.50 -0.50
C PHE A 790 -31.10 28.14 0.75
N THR A 791 -31.82 28.04 1.86
CA THR A 791 -31.36 28.52 3.17
C THR A 791 -30.91 27.33 4.01
N VAL A 792 -29.71 27.40 4.52
CA VAL A 792 -29.20 26.51 5.57
C VAL A 792 -29.40 27.25 6.88
N GLU A 793 -30.36 26.79 7.68
CA GLU A 793 -30.79 27.45 8.92
C GLU A 793 -29.93 27.00 10.11
N ASP A 794 -29.89 27.80 11.17
CA ASP A 794 -29.33 27.50 12.49
C ASP A 794 -27.87 27.00 12.45
N ASN A 795 -26.99 27.68 11.72
CA ASN A 795 -25.59 27.29 11.69
C ASN A 795 -24.83 27.81 12.92
N GLU A 796 -24.03 26.94 13.55
CA GLU A 796 -23.13 27.33 14.63
C GLU A 796 -22.05 28.32 14.13
N PRO A 797 -21.44 29.14 15.00
CA PRO A 797 -20.29 29.95 14.64
C PRO A 797 -19.18 29.11 14.00
N GLY A 798 -18.63 29.57 12.89
CA GLY A 798 -17.61 28.84 12.15
C GLY A 798 -17.49 29.30 10.71
N THR A 799 -16.48 28.83 10.03
CA THR A 799 -16.29 29.08 8.61
C THR A 799 -16.68 27.84 7.81
N TYR A 800 -17.62 28.01 6.90
CA TYR A 800 -18.19 26.96 6.08
C TYR A 800 -17.89 27.19 4.62
N THR A 801 -17.62 26.11 3.91
CA THR A 801 -17.51 26.13 2.46
C THR A 801 -18.72 25.43 1.84
N PHE A 802 -19.27 26.02 0.79
CA PHE A 802 -20.43 25.44 0.08
C PHE A 802 -20.11 25.25 -1.40
N GLU A 803 -20.66 24.17 -1.93
CA GLU A 803 -20.64 23.82 -3.34
C GLU A 803 -21.99 23.17 -3.70
N VAL A 804 -22.38 23.29 -4.94
CA VAL A 804 -23.65 22.74 -5.45
C VAL A 804 -23.36 21.86 -6.66
N VAL A 805 -24.00 20.69 -6.70
CA VAL A 805 -23.98 19.77 -7.84
C VAL A 805 -25.36 19.70 -8.46
N ALA A 806 -25.44 19.73 -9.79
CA ALA A 806 -26.68 19.54 -10.55
C ALA A 806 -26.79 18.09 -11.02
N HIS A 807 -28.01 17.53 -10.98
CA HIS A 807 -28.30 16.17 -11.39
C HIS A 807 -29.24 16.17 -12.59
N TYR A 808 -28.94 15.31 -13.57
CA TYR A 808 -29.84 15.10 -14.72
C TYR A 808 -29.75 13.65 -15.18
N GLN A 809 -30.87 12.92 -15.06
CA GLN A 809 -30.99 11.52 -15.51
C GLN A 809 -29.84 10.59 -15.03
N GLY A 810 -29.44 10.71 -13.77
CA GLY A 810 -28.42 9.87 -13.16
C GLY A 810 -26.96 10.31 -13.41
N VAL A 811 -26.77 11.46 -14.06
CA VAL A 811 -25.44 12.08 -14.24
C VAL A 811 -25.35 13.33 -13.39
N ASP A 812 -24.27 13.42 -12.64
CA ASP A 812 -23.95 14.55 -11.78
C ASP A 812 -23.01 15.52 -12.51
N SER A 813 -23.25 16.82 -12.35
CA SER A 813 -22.34 17.84 -12.84
C SER A 813 -21.05 17.86 -12.00
N PRO A 814 -19.97 18.48 -12.46
CA PRO A 814 -18.94 18.98 -11.54
C PRO A 814 -19.57 19.91 -10.49
N LYS A 815 -18.92 20.06 -9.37
CA LYS A 815 -19.29 21.04 -8.35
C LYS A 815 -19.24 22.48 -8.92
N SER A 816 -20.07 23.36 -8.39
CA SER A 816 -20.02 24.80 -8.65
C SER A 816 -18.69 25.41 -8.20
N ASN A 817 -18.54 26.72 -8.35
CA ASN A 817 -17.53 27.44 -7.60
C ASN A 817 -17.79 27.25 -6.10
N THR A 818 -16.70 27.11 -5.33
CA THR A 818 -16.75 27.10 -3.87
C THR A 818 -17.01 28.51 -3.35
N VAL A 819 -17.94 28.68 -2.43
CA VAL A 819 -18.08 29.91 -1.64
C VAL A 819 -17.71 29.62 -0.20
N THR A 820 -17.06 30.57 0.43
CA THR A 820 -16.72 30.52 1.84
C THR A 820 -17.49 31.60 2.57
N VAL A 821 -18.16 31.23 3.63
CA VAL A 821 -18.92 32.16 4.49
C VAL A 821 -18.57 31.86 5.93
N THR A 822 -18.45 32.94 6.71
CA THR A 822 -18.14 32.82 8.15
C THR A 822 -19.31 33.37 8.94
N ILE A 823 -19.79 32.58 9.87
CA ILE A 823 -20.64 33.02 10.96
C ILE A 823 -19.69 33.31 12.11
N GLU A 824 -19.66 34.55 12.50
CA GLU A 824 -18.80 34.98 13.57
C GLU A 824 -19.37 34.44 14.90
N GLU A 825 -18.52 33.92 15.75
CA GLU A 825 -18.87 33.68 17.12
C GLU A 825 -19.29 35.02 17.70
N PRO A 826 -20.41 35.11 18.45
CA PRO A 826 -20.66 36.28 19.24
C PRO A 826 -19.43 36.49 20.11
N ALA A 827 -18.83 37.70 20.02
CA ALA A 827 -17.58 37.99 20.70
C ALA A 827 -17.66 37.48 22.12
N PRO A 828 -16.73 36.69 22.62
CA PRO A 828 -16.76 36.21 23.97
C PRO A 828 -16.86 37.42 24.86
N GLU A 829 -17.81 37.41 25.79
CA GLU A 829 -18.01 38.44 26.77
C GLU A 829 -16.71 38.51 27.57
N ILE A 830 -15.83 39.45 27.22
CA ILE A 830 -14.53 39.60 27.87
C ILE A 830 -14.75 40.36 29.14
N CYS A 831 -14.76 39.66 30.26
CA CYS A 831 -14.79 40.27 31.55
C CYS A 831 -13.43 40.91 31.88
N PRO A 832 -13.39 42.19 32.24
CA PRO A 832 -12.12 42.86 32.45
C PRO A 832 -11.36 42.27 33.65
N ALA A 833 -10.08 42.13 33.50
CA ALA A 833 -9.16 41.80 34.58
C ALA A 833 -9.02 43.01 35.50
N PRO A 834 -8.59 42.83 36.75
CA PRO A 834 -8.27 43.95 37.67
C PRO A 834 -7.22 44.84 37.03
N ASP A 835 -7.26 46.14 37.32
CA ASP A 835 -6.26 47.09 36.89
C ASP A 835 -5.11 47.19 37.91
N ASN A 836 -3.93 47.65 37.43
CA ASN A 836 -2.80 47.99 38.29
C ASN A 836 -2.31 46.87 39.23
N PHE A 837 -2.41 45.60 38.84
CA PHE A 837 -1.91 44.49 39.66
C PHE A 837 -0.39 44.59 39.84
N ALA A 838 0.00 44.83 41.09
CA ALA A 838 1.39 45.04 41.50
C ALA A 838 1.75 44.23 42.74
N GLY A 839 3.03 43.96 42.92
CA GLY A 839 3.52 43.29 44.11
C GLY A 839 4.92 43.72 44.47
N GLU A 840 5.19 43.81 45.74
CA GLU A 840 6.51 44.13 46.29
C GLU A 840 6.86 43.20 47.41
N PRO A 841 8.15 42.87 47.64
CA PRO A 841 8.55 42.13 48.83
C PRO A 841 8.25 42.93 50.08
N TYR A 842 7.72 42.28 51.11
CA TYR A 842 7.32 42.95 52.35
C TYR A 842 7.82 42.18 53.57
N TYR A 843 8.34 42.93 54.54
CA TYR A 843 8.80 42.39 55.84
C TYR A 843 8.13 43.08 56.97
N TYR A 844 7.51 42.32 57.88
CA TYR A 844 6.89 42.80 59.10
C TYR A 844 7.90 42.74 60.27
N GLU A 845 8.55 43.86 60.61
CA GLU A 845 9.61 43.91 61.62
C GLU A 845 9.12 43.45 63.04
N ASP A 846 7.87 43.70 63.40
CA ASP A 846 7.36 43.37 64.69
C ASP A 846 6.94 41.90 64.86
N GLU A 847 6.71 41.17 63.83
CA GLU A 847 6.28 39.78 63.86
C GLU A 847 7.29 38.83 63.22
N GLY A 848 8.30 39.34 62.51
CA GLY A 848 9.34 38.55 61.85
C GLY A 848 8.86 37.78 60.65
N GLU A 849 7.73 38.19 60.07
CA GLU A 849 7.11 37.58 58.91
C GLU A 849 7.48 38.32 57.61
N PHE A 850 7.71 37.61 56.56
CA PHE A 850 8.03 38.15 55.24
C PHE A 850 7.20 37.50 54.15
N GLY A 851 7.00 38.18 53.03
CA GLY A 851 6.21 37.70 51.90
C GLY A 851 6.04 38.75 50.85
N ALA A 852 5.00 38.67 50.09
CA ALA A 852 4.64 39.63 49.07
C ALA A 852 3.44 40.47 49.49
N ARG A 853 3.53 41.77 49.31
CA ARG A 853 2.37 42.67 49.41
C ARG A 853 1.88 42.89 47.99
N LEU A 854 0.64 42.49 47.75
CA LEU A 854 -0.01 42.59 46.43
C LEU A 854 -1.07 43.68 46.48
N SER A 855 -1.20 44.46 45.40
CA SER A 855 -2.21 45.51 45.29
C SER A 855 -2.81 45.54 43.88
N TRP A 856 -4.05 45.89 43.72
CA TRP A 856 -4.75 46.07 42.45
C TRP A 856 -5.97 46.96 42.60
N ASP A 857 -6.49 47.41 41.45
CA ASP A 857 -7.70 48.21 41.36
C ASP A 857 -8.83 47.35 40.72
N ALA A 858 -10.07 47.56 41.19
CA ALA A 858 -11.22 46.95 40.58
C ALA A 858 -11.54 47.63 39.24
N ALA A 859 -11.64 46.90 38.17
CA ALA A 859 -12.06 47.42 36.87
C ALA A 859 -13.55 47.77 36.86
N GLU A 860 -13.94 48.83 36.17
CA GLU A 860 -15.33 49.18 35.93
C GLU A 860 -15.92 48.29 34.82
N TYR A 861 -17.04 47.61 35.10
CA TYR A 861 -17.74 46.78 34.14
C TYR A 861 -19.26 46.79 34.38
N GLU A 862 -20.04 46.38 33.37
CA GLU A 862 -21.52 46.45 33.47
C GLU A 862 -22.12 45.43 34.46
N TYR A 863 -21.43 44.29 34.68
CA TYR A 863 -21.81 43.30 35.67
C TYR A 863 -21.10 43.55 36.99
N THR A 864 -21.78 43.23 38.08
CA THR A 864 -21.23 43.43 39.40
C THR A 864 -20.09 42.47 39.67
N LEU A 865 -18.95 42.99 40.03
CA LEU A 865 -17.78 42.23 40.46
C LEU A 865 -18.13 41.53 41.79
N ASP A 866 -17.91 40.19 41.87
CA ASP A 866 -18.17 39.34 43.00
C ASP A 866 -16.94 39.25 43.90
N ARG A 867 -15.84 38.85 43.37
CA ARG A 867 -14.60 38.60 44.10
C ARG A 867 -13.36 38.62 43.23
N PHE A 868 -12.21 38.65 43.91
CA PHE A 868 -10.91 38.35 43.34
C PHE A 868 -10.35 37.06 43.96
N GLU A 869 -9.69 36.26 43.14
CA GLU A 869 -8.91 35.12 43.61
C GLU A 869 -7.45 35.28 43.21
N ILE A 870 -6.57 35.12 44.19
CA ILE A 870 -5.14 35.29 44.01
C ILE A 870 -4.49 33.92 44.22
N TYR A 871 -3.67 33.57 43.28
CA TYR A 871 -2.93 32.31 43.25
C TYR A 871 -1.45 32.59 43.30
N ARG A 872 -0.68 31.70 43.89
CA ARG A 872 0.79 31.78 43.93
C ARG A 872 1.38 30.50 43.39
N SER A 873 2.50 30.64 42.67
CA SER A 873 3.37 29.54 42.23
C SER A 873 4.81 29.82 42.63
N ALA A 874 5.55 28.76 42.92
CA ALA A 874 6.99 28.84 43.18
C ALA A 874 7.82 28.46 41.95
N ASP A 875 7.21 27.93 40.91
CA ASP A 875 7.84 27.46 39.67
C ASP A 875 7.28 28.07 38.37
N GLY A 876 6.21 28.87 38.50
CA GLY A 876 5.51 29.46 37.38
C GLY A 876 4.59 28.50 36.60
N GLU A 877 4.53 27.22 36.97
CA GLU A 877 3.70 26.23 36.28
C GLU A 877 2.47 25.80 37.05
N GLN A 878 2.63 25.54 38.35
CA GLN A 878 1.49 25.14 39.21
C GLN A 878 1.15 26.23 40.19
N TYR A 879 -0.10 26.72 40.17
CA TYR A 879 -0.62 27.81 40.96
C TYR A 879 -1.60 27.32 42.03
N ASP A 880 -1.33 27.59 43.31
CA ASP A 880 -2.22 27.34 44.42
C ASP A 880 -2.94 28.62 44.88
N MET A 881 -4.23 28.55 45.15
CA MET A 881 -4.97 29.72 45.59
C MET A 881 -4.53 30.12 47.02
N VAL A 882 -3.98 31.31 47.18
CA VAL A 882 -3.49 31.83 48.44
C VAL A 882 -4.46 32.78 49.09
N LYS A 883 -5.29 33.48 48.30
CA LYS A 883 -6.21 34.45 48.84
C LYS A 883 -7.49 34.55 48.02
N ARG A 884 -8.61 34.73 48.68
CA ARG A 884 -9.88 35.13 48.07
C ARG A 884 -10.38 36.38 48.74
N ILE A 885 -10.69 37.43 47.99
CA ILE A 885 -11.14 38.72 48.46
C ILE A 885 -12.49 39.02 47.82
N VAL A 886 -13.52 39.09 48.63
CA VAL A 886 -14.88 39.41 48.19
C VAL A 886 -14.95 40.91 47.90
N ASN A 887 -15.54 41.26 46.78
CA ASN A 887 -15.70 42.65 46.38
C ASN A 887 -16.55 43.44 47.39
N THR A 888 -16.09 44.61 47.71
CA THR A 888 -16.85 45.58 48.50
C THR A 888 -17.12 46.82 47.64
N PRO A 889 -18.34 47.07 47.20
CA PRO A 889 -18.67 48.09 46.17
C PRO A 889 -18.19 49.53 46.41
N SER A 890 -17.74 49.83 47.61
CA SER A 890 -17.17 51.15 47.96
C SER A 890 -15.64 51.19 47.94
N ILE A 891 -15.00 50.06 47.64
CA ILE A 891 -13.55 49.93 47.60
C ILE A 891 -13.17 49.75 46.16
N THR A 892 -12.34 50.66 45.64
CA THR A 892 -11.79 50.56 44.26
C THR A 892 -10.35 50.07 44.23
N HIS A 893 -9.63 50.18 45.36
CA HIS A 893 -8.25 49.76 45.48
C HIS A 893 -8.12 48.68 46.59
N TYR A 894 -7.51 47.56 46.24
CA TYR A 894 -7.36 46.40 47.13
C TYR A 894 -5.90 46.13 47.40
N GLU A 895 -5.60 45.69 48.60
CA GLU A 895 -4.26 45.19 48.95
C GLU A 895 -4.38 43.92 49.77
N CYS A 896 -3.45 43.04 49.66
CA CYS A 896 -3.30 41.89 50.52
C CYS A 896 -1.83 41.53 50.74
N PHE A 897 -1.57 40.84 51.83
CA PHE A 897 -0.28 40.28 52.15
C PHE A 897 -0.34 38.76 52.04
N ASP A 898 0.62 38.19 51.32
CA ASP A 898 0.82 36.75 51.22
C ASP A 898 2.17 36.38 51.85
N GLN A 899 2.10 35.68 53.00
CA GLN A 899 3.24 35.24 53.76
C GLN A 899 3.87 34.00 53.06
N VAL A 900 5.20 33.94 52.99
CA VAL A 900 5.92 32.80 52.48
C VAL A 900 6.95 32.31 53.50
N ASP A 901 7.24 31.00 53.45
CA ASP A 901 8.14 30.37 54.41
C ASP A 901 9.64 30.51 54.05
N LYS A 902 9.92 30.91 52.85
CA LYS A 902 11.30 31.04 52.28
C LYS A 902 11.39 32.20 51.35
N GLY A 903 12.57 32.85 51.31
CA GLY A 903 12.89 33.80 50.25
C GLY A 903 13.00 33.09 48.90
N GLY A 904 12.64 33.78 47.82
CA GLY A 904 12.68 33.27 46.45
C GLY A 904 11.79 34.04 45.52
N VAL A 905 11.78 33.66 44.26
CA VAL A 905 10.88 34.22 43.25
C VAL A 905 9.55 33.48 43.30
N TYR A 906 8.47 34.26 43.46
CA TYR A 906 7.12 33.75 43.44
C TYR A 906 6.31 34.41 42.35
N TYR A 907 5.54 33.61 41.64
CA TYR A 907 4.64 34.06 40.59
C TYR A 907 3.23 34.14 41.12
N TYR A 908 2.61 35.28 40.95
CA TYR A 908 1.25 35.54 41.38
C TYR A 908 0.35 35.70 40.18
N ARG A 909 -0.90 35.24 40.37
CA ARG A 909 -1.95 35.36 39.37
C ARG A 909 -3.22 35.83 40.07
N ILE A 910 -3.87 36.86 39.48
CA ILE A 910 -5.14 37.37 39.99
C ILE A 910 -6.23 37.21 38.94
N ILE A 911 -7.41 36.77 39.35
CA ILE A 911 -8.59 36.60 38.50
C ILE A 911 -9.76 37.32 39.15
N ALA A 912 -10.51 38.12 38.41
CA ALA A 912 -11.76 38.76 38.84
C ALA A 912 -12.95 37.91 38.41
N PHE A 913 -13.89 37.66 39.32
CA PHE A 913 -15.14 36.93 39.10
C PHE A 913 -16.33 37.87 39.20
N TYR A 914 -17.22 37.78 38.21
CA TYR A 914 -18.41 38.64 38.11
C TYR A 914 -19.69 37.82 38.31
N GLN A 915 -20.79 38.45 38.67
CA GLN A 915 -22.05 37.81 39.04
C GLN A 915 -22.77 37.11 37.85
N ASN A 916 -22.35 37.33 36.61
CA ASN A 916 -22.83 36.64 35.42
C ASN A 916 -22.09 35.34 35.14
N GLU A 917 -21.36 34.79 36.10
CA GLU A 917 -20.49 33.60 35.99
C GLU A 917 -19.27 33.83 35.06
N CYS A 918 -19.02 35.06 34.62
CA CYS A 918 -17.86 35.39 33.85
C CYS A 918 -16.63 35.60 34.74
N GLU A 919 -15.50 35.10 34.29
CA GLU A 919 -14.20 35.33 34.95
C GLU A 919 -13.27 36.09 34.00
N SER A 920 -12.42 36.92 34.55
CA SER A 920 -11.42 37.64 33.74
C SER A 920 -10.29 36.73 33.32
N GLU A 921 -9.60 37.09 32.23
CA GLU A 921 -8.27 36.54 32.01
C GLU A 921 -7.36 36.85 33.22
N PRO A 922 -6.50 35.92 33.61
CA PRO A 922 -5.59 36.12 34.73
C PRO A 922 -4.53 37.17 34.41
N LEU A 923 -4.31 38.11 35.34
CA LEU A 923 -3.09 38.93 35.33
C LEU A 923 -2.01 38.26 36.16
N GLU A 924 -0.82 38.23 35.63
CA GLU A 924 0.34 37.59 36.24
C GLU A 924 1.39 38.60 36.69
N LEU A 925 2.08 38.28 37.78
CA LEU A 925 3.07 39.10 38.38
C LEU A 925 4.18 38.25 39.01
N GLU A 926 5.40 38.63 38.89
CA GLU A 926 6.56 38.00 39.53
C GLU A 926 7.02 38.88 40.72
N VAL A 927 7.20 38.31 41.90
CA VAL A 927 7.68 39.01 43.09
C VAL A 927 8.85 38.23 43.66
N GLU A 928 10.01 38.87 43.77
CA GLU A 928 11.17 38.28 44.45
C GLU A 928 11.11 38.65 45.95
N VAL A 929 10.77 37.68 46.77
CA VAL A 929 10.67 37.85 48.24
C VAL A 929 12.03 37.55 48.89
N ILE A 930 12.57 38.46 49.59
CA ILE A 930 13.87 38.33 50.29
C ILE A 930 13.69 37.77 51.67
N ASP A 931 14.42 36.66 51.97
CA ASP A 931 14.49 36.08 53.31
C ASP A 931 15.47 36.87 54.17
N TYR A 932 14.98 37.69 55.04
CA TYR A 932 15.79 38.48 55.93
C TYR A 932 16.28 37.71 57.15
N THR A 933 15.92 36.46 57.33
CA THR A 933 16.22 35.64 58.53
C THR A 933 17.40 34.69 58.31
N SER A 934 17.90 34.52 57.13
CA SER A 934 18.99 33.58 56.75
C SER A 934 20.24 34.33 56.31
N VAL A 935 21.01 34.87 57.24
CA VAL A 935 22.36 35.32 56.97
C VAL A 935 23.36 34.24 57.43
N ASP A 936 23.98 33.56 56.51
CA ASP A 936 25.07 32.64 56.83
C ASP A 936 26.34 33.46 57.19
N GLU A 937 26.67 33.57 58.49
CA GLU A 937 27.82 34.30 59.00
C GLU A 937 29.16 33.85 58.35
N ASN A 938 29.25 32.64 57.82
CA ASN A 938 30.44 32.13 57.13
C ASN A 938 30.63 32.73 55.74
N LEU A 939 29.61 33.19 55.06
CA LEU A 939 29.71 33.87 53.78
C LEU A 939 30.22 35.31 53.89
N MET A 940 29.95 35.94 55.07
CA MET A 940 30.36 37.32 55.34
C MET A 940 31.91 37.51 55.38
N GLU A 941 32.65 36.51 55.77
CA GLU A 941 34.12 36.59 55.88
C GLU A 941 34.85 36.40 54.58
N ASN A 942 34.25 35.81 53.57
CA ASN A 942 34.89 35.41 52.30
C ASN A 942 34.58 36.29 51.11
N VAL A 943 33.77 37.36 51.25
CA VAL A 943 33.45 38.28 50.18
C VAL A 943 34.13 39.61 50.38
N ALA A 944 35.07 39.94 49.50
CA ALA A 944 35.76 41.23 49.52
C ALA A 944 35.19 42.19 48.48
N LEU A 945 34.89 43.40 48.91
CA LEU A 945 34.36 44.49 48.07
C LEU A 945 35.19 45.73 48.36
N TYR A 946 35.91 46.22 47.36
CA TYR A 946 36.83 47.37 47.50
C TYR A 946 37.05 48.14 46.19
N PRO A 947 37.29 49.45 46.22
CA PRO A 947 37.25 50.32 47.36
C PRO A 947 35.82 50.70 47.74
N ASN A 948 35.53 50.85 49.02
CA ASN A 948 34.30 51.37 49.56
C ASN A 948 34.62 52.40 50.66
N PRO A 949 34.28 53.68 50.54
CA PRO A 949 33.62 54.32 49.38
C PRO A 949 34.39 54.28 48.04
N THR A 950 33.65 54.34 46.91
CA THR A 950 34.17 54.36 45.55
C THR A 950 33.79 55.64 44.85
N SER A 951 34.70 56.08 43.95
CA SER A 951 34.40 57.14 42.95
C SER A 951 34.29 56.63 41.52
N GLY A 952 34.43 55.31 41.34
CA GLY A 952 34.48 54.68 40.03
C GLY A 952 34.34 53.18 40.11
N ILE A 953 35.34 52.43 39.73
CA ILE A 953 35.27 50.94 39.66
C ILE A 953 35.33 50.35 41.09
N VAL A 954 34.50 49.38 41.38
CA VAL A 954 34.54 48.51 42.53
C VAL A 954 34.91 47.10 42.12
N ASN A 955 35.84 46.52 42.84
CA ASN A 955 36.18 45.08 42.68
C ASN A 955 35.40 44.26 43.70
N ILE A 956 34.83 43.24 43.26
CA ILE A 956 34.11 42.24 44.09
C ILE A 956 34.76 40.90 43.88
N LYS A 957 35.19 40.28 44.97
CA LYS A 957 35.85 39.01 44.93
C LYS A 957 35.16 38.04 45.87
N ALA A 958 34.71 36.95 45.37
CA ALA A 958 34.08 35.85 46.07
C ALA A 958 34.28 34.52 45.35
N GLU A 959 34.46 33.43 46.06
CA GLU A 959 34.64 32.11 45.47
C GLU A 959 33.38 31.66 44.72
N LYS A 960 33.50 31.31 43.43
CA LYS A 960 32.37 30.85 42.56
C LYS A 960 31.22 31.87 42.51
N LEU A 961 31.56 33.09 42.16
CA LEU A 961 30.61 34.16 41.98
C LEU A 961 29.74 33.93 40.74
N GLN A 962 28.43 33.98 40.89
CA GLN A 962 27.49 33.73 39.81
C GLN A 962 26.81 34.98 39.28
N GLN A 963 26.47 35.91 40.19
CA GLN A 963 25.78 37.14 39.83
C GLN A 963 26.05 38.24 40.81
N VAL A 964 26.12 39.47 40.29
CA VAL A 964 26.16 40.70 41.09
C VAL A 964 25.07 41.62 40.60
N SER A 965 24.27 42.13 41.53
CA SER A 965 23.28 43.18 41.24
C SER A 965 23.48 44.40 42.11
N VAL A 966 23.25 45.57 41.59
CA VAL A 966 23.31 46.84 42.27
C VAL A 966 21.89 47.36 42.46
N VAL A 967 21.57 47.69 43.67
CA VAL A 967 20.21 48.14 44.08
C VAL A 967 20.34 49.54 44.68
N ASN A 968 19.47 50.47 44.27
CA ASN A 968 19.43 51.83 44.86
C ASN A 968 18.69 51.83 46.20
N THR A 969 18.69 52.97 46.90
CA THR A 969 18.01 53.15 48.20
C THR A 969 16.48 53.09 48.15
N LEU A 970 15.91 53.01 46.96
CA LEU A 970 14.43 52.80 46.77
C LEU A 970 14.08 51.33 46.50
N GLY A 971 15.09 50.38 46.58
CA GLY A 971 14.86 48.98 46.36
C GLY A 971 14.90 48.55 44.88
N GLN A 972 15.16 49.50 43.94
CA GLN A 972 15.16 49.18 42.50
C GLN A 972 16.53 48.62 42.08
N VAL A 973 16.52 47.52 41.39
CA VAL A 973 17.73 46.96 40.79
C VAL A 973 18.15 47.87 39.61
N VAL A 974 19.28 48.52 39.75
CA VAL A 974 19.77 49.44 38.73
C VAL A 974 20.87 48.84 37.80
N MET A 975 21.36 47.68 38.16
CA MET A 975 22.31 46.92 37.36
C MET A 975 22.33 45.43 37.79
N VAL A 976 22.39 44.50 36.81
CA VAL A 976 22.63 43.07 37.04
C VAL A 976 23.72 42.62 36.11
N GLN A 977 24.68 41.85 36.63
CA GLN A 977 25.78 41.27 35.84
C GLN A 977 25.98 39.82 36.25
N SER A 978 25.79 38.90 35.32
CA SER A 978 26.18 37.50 35.50
C SER A 978 27.70 37.37 35.44
N VAL A 979 28.25 36.52 36.31
CA VAL A 979 29.71 36.36 36.51
C VAL A 979 30.01 34.88 36.53
N ASP A 980 31.07 34.46 35.87
CA ASP A 980 31.58 33.09 35.84
C ASP A 980 33.10 33.06 36.23
N ASN A 981 33.45 33.86 37.25
CA ASN A 981 34.81 34.02 37.75
C ASN A 981 34.74 34.39 39.25
N ASP A 982 35.81 34.16 39.98
CA ASP A 982 35.92 34.53 41.40
C ASP A 982 36.13 36.03 41.67
N GLU A 983 36.15 36.85 40.63
CA GLU A 983 36.33 38.31 40.76
C GLU A 983 35.64 39.03 39.61
N VAL A 984 34.96 40.15 39.94
CA VAL A 984 34.29 40.98 38.97
C VAL A 984 34.52 42.48 39.31
N MET A 985 34.62 43.31 38.28
CA MET A 985 34.69 44.77 38.44
C MET A 985 33.37 45.43 37.99
N ILE A 986 32.80 46.20 38.87
CA ILE A 986 31.59 46.94 38.63
C ILE A 986 31.93 48.43 38.50
N ASP A 987 31.54 49.03 37.40
CA ASP A 987 31.72 50.47 37.20
C ASP A 987 30.58 51.28 37.84
N MET A 988 30.80 51.71 39.03
CA MET A 988 29.88 52.56 39.78
C MET A 988 29.88 54.03 39.36
N SER A 989 30.74 54.41 38.42
CA SER A 989 30.84 55.80 37.93
C SER A 989 29.59 56.20 37.13
N VAL A 990 28.76 55.24 36.72
CA VAL A 990 27.50 55.49 35.97
C VAL A 990 26.36 55.89 36.88
N PHE A 991 26.48 55.67 38.20
CA PHE A 991 25.46 55.94 39.20
C PHE A 991 25.73 57.27 39.95
N GLY A 992 24.71 57.92 40.46
CA GLY A 992 24.85 59.17 41.22
C GLY A 992 25.53 58.97 42.57
N ASN A 993 26.03 60.05 43.22
CA ASN A 993 26.52 59.96 44.61
C ASN A 993 25.42 59.47 45.52
N GLY A 994 25.71 58.51 46.34
CA GLY A 994 24.75 57.93 47.27
C GLY A 994 25.14 56.54 47.75
N MET A 995 24.27 55.95 48.50
CA MET A 995 24.40 54.58 49.01
C MET A 995 23.69 53.63 48.05
N TYR A 996 24.33 52.47 47.80
CA TYR A 996 23.77 51.39 47.00
C TYR A 996 24.00 50.08 47.78
N LEU A 997 23.12 49.14 47.57
CA LEU A 997 23.28 47.78 48.00
C LEU A 997 23.82 46.96 46.80
N ILE A 998 24.81 46.15 47.11
CA ILE A 998 25.33 45.20 46.10
C ILE A 998 24.93 43.80 46.60
N SER A 999 24.05 43.14 45.91
CA SER A 999 23.73 41.73 46.15
C SER A 999 24.70 40.87 45.35
N ILE A 1000 25.34 39.95 46.00
CA ILE A 1000 26.36 39.07 45.48
C ILE A 1000 25.93 37.64 45.65
N ILE A 1001 25.74 36.93 44.56
CA ILE A 1001 25.26 35.52 44.54
C ILE A 1001 26.46 34.65 44.17
N THR A 1002 26.71 33.61 44.96
CA THR A 1002 27.71 32.58 44.74
C THR A 1002 27.05 31.19 44.79
N GLU A 1003 27.76 30.12 44.39
CA GLU A 1003 27.24 28.76 44.54
C GLU A 1003 26.93 28.39 46.02
N LYS A 1004 27.44 29.11 47.00
CA LYS A 1004 27.28 28.82 48.44
C LYS A 1004 26.19 29.66 49.08
N GLY A 1005 25.55 30.59 48.36
CA GLY A 1005 24.50 31.44 48.87
C GLY A 1005 24.70 32.90 48.43
N SER A 1006 23.87 33.81 48.93
CA SER A 1006 23.88 35.22 48.62
C SER A 1006 24.28 36.09 49.81
N VAL A 1007 24.96 37.20 49.54
CA VAL A 1007 25.33 38.19 50.51
C VAL A 1007 25.11 39.60 49.96
N VAL A 1008 24.61 40.50 50.76
CA VAL A 1008 24.41 41.90 50.40
C VAL A 1008 25.48 42.80 51.10
N ARG A 1009 26.06 43.70 50.38
CA ARG A 1009 27.03 44.68 50.87
C ARG A 1009 26.59 46.11 50.50
N VAL A 1010 26.81 46.98 51.46
CA VAL A 1010 26.58 48.41 51.22
C VAL A 1010 27.82 49.02 50.58
N ILE A 1011 27.63 49.79 49.54
CA ILE A 1011 28.66 50.60 48.92
C ILE A 1011 28.25 52.10 48.88
N ASN A 1012 29.19 52.92 49.19
CA ASN A 1012 29.01 54.38 49.04
C ASN A 1012 29.76 54.91 47.85
N VAL A 1013 29.00 55.56 46.93
CA VAL A 1013 29.53 56.25 45.76
C VAL A 1013 29.75 57.73 46.14
N LEU A 1014 31.00 58.15 46.10
CA LEU A 1014 31.39 59.52 46.44
C LEU A 1014 32.31 60.06 45.34
N ARG A 1015 31.89 61.08 44.65
CA ARG A 1015 32.64 61.77 43.62
C ARG A 1015 33.15 63.07 44.15
#